data_926989e0a73a211920c13adc60a805d3
#
_entry.id   926989e0a73a211920c13adc60a805d3
#
_cell.length_a   1.000
_cell.length_b   1.000
_cell.length_c   1.000
_cell.angle_alpha   90.00
_cell.angle_beta   90.00
_cell.angle_gamma   90.00
#
_symmetry.space_group_name_H-M   'P 1'
#
loop_
_entity.id
_entity.type
_entity.pdbx_description
1 polymer ?
#
loop_
_entity_poly.entity_id
_entity_poly.type
_entity_poly.pdbx_seq_one_letter_code
_entity_poly.pdbx_strand_id
1 'polypeptide(L)'
;MTSEWQNVLRTQWGIDACLTKLPSEYDLNFLAETSDGDGFVLKIMRPDCNPGLVALQIAALRHITERAPNLPFPAVIPALSGDQMVTHSGPTGEASILWVLERLPGRTFAEALPKSATLIHDLGRVIGTSDLALADFTDPGLTRDFKWDLMQAQWITTEIASIATGPRRVSLERIVAEFDTIHPALQRLPSQAVHNDVNDYNILVDGALSQPHYISGLIDLGDICAAPRICNLAIAAAYLVLDAPDPEKRLTALVAGYHSANPLATAEIDLIWPLLQMRLAVSVVNSTLMAQDNPNDPYVVISQAPAWRFLEKTSIDPGLLRARLRTACGLPVTDAAPRILSFLDRERGNFAPVMGTDLSDAPMGSLSVEHSIWPQNPFHLGRDEAARIGAEYEQDGQIWLGYYFEPRLIYAEPAFRNGPWLASDRRTVHLAVDGFAPANTPIYAPMDATVHVIENRTGHLDYGGVVILAHDTSEGDSFYTLYGHLNPEVCEKLKPGQTIEKGTPFCKLGTPSQNGGWAPHIHFQMALTLDGLGNDWPGVSDPDENDLWRAICPNPAALLNLPDAKTAYATTDKADVFAGRKAYFGDNLVLSYRDPIMLVRGWQHHLFDEWGRPYLDAYNNVPHVGHAHPRIQAVATDQLKRINSNTRYLHSAQTTFADKLLSKLPDPLEVCFFVNSGSEANELALRLARAHTGAKGMVTPDHGYHGNTTGAIDLSAYKFNAKGGVGPSDWVELVEVADDYRGSFGRDDPDRAQKFAGLVDGAIERLAVQDIKVAGFIAETFPSVGGQIIPPKGYLQAVYAKIRAVGGLCIADEVQTGLGRLGD
;
A
#
# COMPACT_ATOMS: atom_id res chain seq x y z
N MET A 1 -26.08 -31.46 -28.60
CA MET A 1 -25.27 -31.60 -27.39
C MET A 1 -25.86 -30.82 -26.20
N THR A 2 -26.01 -29.48 -26.26
CA THR A 2 -26.49 -28.68 -25.12
C THR A 2 -27.91 -29.01 -24.71
N SER A 3 -28.85 -29.22 -25.67
CA SER A 3 -30.25 -29.58 -25.40
C SER A 3 -30.44 -30.94 -24.73
N GLU A 4 -29.54 -31.85 -24.95
CA GLU A 4 -29.50 -33.17 -24.29
C GLU A 4 -29.14 -33.02 -22.81
N TRP A 5 -28.08 -32.33 -22.49
CA TRP A 5 -27.64 -32.09 -21.09
C TRP A 5 -28.65 -31.23 -20.30
N GLN A 6 -29.36 -30.30 -20.96
CA GLN A 6 -30.50 -29.60 -20.39
C GLN A 6 -31.62 -30.57 -19.98
N ASN A 7 -31.96 -31.54 -20.87
CA ASN A 7 -32.97 -32.53 -20.57
C ASN A 7 -32.53 -33.45 -19.40
N VAL A 8 -31.26 -33.88 -19.37
CA VAL A 8 -30.72 -34.68 -18.26
C VAL A 8 -30.79 -33.90 -16.94
N LEU A 9 -30.37 -32.62 -16.91
CA LEU A 9 -30.40 -31.76 -15.72
C LEU A 9 -31.84 -31.60 -15.19
N ARG A 10 -32.80 -31.40 -16.11
CA ARG A 10 -34.22 -31.30 -15.74
C ARG A 10 -34.80 -32.61 -15.23
N THR A 11 -34.44 -33.75 -15.84
CA THR A 11 -35.03 -35.06 -15.47
C THR A 11 -34.38 -35.65 -14.23
N GLN A 12 -33.08 -35.45 -14.02
CA GLN A 12 -32.37 -36.02 -12.87
C GLN A 12 -32.36 -35.10 -11.64
N TRP A 13 -32.29 -33.79 -11.83
CA TRP A 13 -32.21 -32.81 -10.72
C TRP A 13 -33.45 -31.93 -10.59
N GLY A 14 -34.34 -31.94 -11.56
CA GLY A 14 -35.53 -31.03 -11.54
C GLY A 14 -35.17 -29.58 -11.90
N ILE A 15 -33.94 -29.32 -12.41
CA ILE A 15 -33.44 -27.99 -12.72
C ILE A 15 -33.69 -27.68 -14.21
N ASP A 16 -34.51 -26.67 -14.48
CA ASP A 16 -34.73 -26.16 -15.85
C ASP A 16 -33.87 -24.87 -16.04
N ALA A 17 -32.79 -24.99 -16.82
CA ALA A 17 -31.79 -23.93 -16.94
C ALA A 17 -31.20 -23.83 -18.35
N CYS A 18 -30.73 -22.65 -18.71
CA CYS A 18 -29.86 -22.41 -19.86
C CYS A 18 -28.41 -22.87 -19.55
N LEU A 19 -27.79 -23.63 -20.49
CA LEU A 19 -26.43 -24.12 -20.31
C LEU A 19 -25.44 -23.28 -21.14
N THR A 20 -24.40 -22.77 -20.47
CA THR A 20 -23.25 -22.10 -21.09
C THR A 20 -22.01 -22.95 -20.81
N LYS A 21 -21.26 -23.35 -21.85
CA LYS A 21 -20.06 -24.19 -21.69
C LYS A 21 -18.98 -23.41 -20.94
N LEU A 22 -18.37 -24.02 -19.91
CA LEU A 22 -17.21 -23.52 -19.17
C LEU A 22 -15.91 -24.17 -19.73
N PRO A 23 -14.76 -23.45 -19.62
CA PRO A 23 -13.45 -24.04 -19.92
C PRO A 23 -13.14 -25.21 -18.98
N SER A 24 -12.49 -26.23 -19.51
CA SER A 24 -12.02 -27.40 -18.75
C SER A 24 -10.94 -28.15 -19.54
N GLU A 25 -9.99 -28.75 -18.82
CA GLU A 25 -8.87 -29.47 -19.43
C GLU A 25 -9.29 -30.85 -19.99
N TYR A 26 -10.10 -31.61 -19.24
CA TYR A 26 -10.45 -32.98 -19.57
C TYR A 26 -11.96 -33.27 -19.64
N ASP A 27 -12.75 -32.54 -18.83
CA ASP A 27 -14.16 -32.82 -18.62
C ASP A 27 -15.04 -31.81 -19.37
N LEU A 28 -16.35 -32.08 -19.44
CA LEU A 28 -17.30 -31.13 -20.01
C LEU A 28 -18.11 -30.47 -18.90
N ASN A 29 -17.87 -29.17 -18.68
CA ASN A 29 -18.53 -28.41 -17.65
C ASN A 29 -19.48 -27.37 -18.24
N PHE A 30 -20.62 -27.15 -17.60
CA PHE A 30 -21.59 -26.11 -17.95
C PHE A 30 -22.01 -25.28 -16.76
N LEU A 31 -22.07 -23.99 -16.96
CA LEU A 31 -22.87 -23.10 -16.11
C LEU A 31 -24.34 -23.25 -16.49
N ALA A 32 -25.18 -23.54 -15.53
CA ALA A 32 -26.63 -23.68 -15.67
C ALA A 32 -27.33 -22.53 -14.94
N GLU A 33 -28.03 -21.66 -15.68
CA GLU A 33 -28.73 -20.50 -15.11
C GLU A 33 -30.24 -20.68 -15.32
N THR A 34 -31.03 -20.64 -14.22
CA THR A 34 -32.48 -20.73 -14.23
C THR A 34 -33.12 -19.39 -14.58
N SER A 35 -34.40 -19.40 -14.95
CA SER A 35 -35.18 -18.19 -15.20
C SER A 35 -35.30 -17.27 -13.98
N ASP A 36 -35.18 -17.82 -12.77
CA ASP A 36 -35.32 -17.12 -11.49
C ASP A 36 -34.00 -16.54 -11.01
N GLY A 37 -32.87 -16.80 -11.75
CA GLY A 37 -31.57 -16.25 -11.47
C GLY A 37 -30.65 -17.15 -10.62
N ASP A 38 -31.14 -18.34 -10.22
CA ASP A 38 -30.30 -19.33 -9.55
C ASP A 38 -29.27 -19.91 -10.52
N GLY A 39 -28.07 -20.18 -10.01
CA GLY A 39 -26.97 -20.71 -10.80
C GLY A 39 -26.46 -22.03 -10.24
N PHE A 40 -26.11 -22.95 -11.17
CA PHE A 40 -25.50 -24.25 -10.86
C PHE A 40 -24.35 -24.53 -11.82
N VAL A 41 -23.46 -25.47 -11.44
CA VAL A 41 -22.44 -26.00 -12.32
C VAL A 41 -22.67 -27.49 -12.53
N LEU A 42 -22.99 -27.87 -13.78
CA LEU A 42 -23.10 -29.27 -14.20
C LEU A 42 -21.72 -29.72 -14.65
N LYS A 43 -21.14 -30.71 -13.96
CA LYS A 43 -19.90 -31.40 -14.33
C LYS A 43 -20.24 -32.76 -14.98
N ILE A 44 -19.73 -33.00 -16.17
CA ILE A 44 -19.86 -34.25 -16.95
C ILE A 44 -18.44 -34.77 -17.13
N MET A 45 -18.15 -35.80 -16.36
CA MET A 45 -16.83 -36.39 -16.36
C MET A 45 -16.59 -37.16 -17.65
N ARG A 46 -15.33 -37.24 -18.11
CA ARG A 46 -14.94 -38.07 -19.25
C ARG A 46 -15.33 -39.55 -19.03
N PRO A 47 -15.60 -40.32 -20.07
CA PRO A 47 -16.11 -41.69 -19.94
C PRO A 47 -15.22 -42.65 -19.16
N ASP A 48 -13.90 -42.47 -19.18
CA ASP A 48 -12.89 -43.25 -18.47
C ASP A 48 -12.61 -42.77 -17.03
N CYS A 49 -13.37 -41.78 -16.53
CA CYS A 49 -13.19 -41.24 -15.18
C CYS A 49 -13.48 -42.31 -14.13
N ASN A 50 -12.57 -42.41 -13.14
CA ASN A 50 -12.78 -43.33 -12.01
C ASN A 50 -13.88 -42.74 -11.08
N PRO A 51 -15.01 -43.43 -10.83
CA PRO A 51 -16.07 -42.97 -9.94
C PRO A 51 -15.58 -42.63 -8.52
N GLY A 52 -14.53 -43.33 -8.07
CA GLY A 52 -13.92 -43.04 -6.75
C GLY A 52 -13.34 -41.64 -6.64
N LEU A 53 -12.89 -41.02 -7.73
CA LEU A 53 -12.37 -39.64 -7.70
C LEU A 53 -13.50 -38.61 -7.53
N VAL A 54 -14.66 -38.87 -8.12
CA VAL A 54 -15.84 -37.99 -7.91
C VAL A 54 -16.38 -38.15 -6.50
N ALA A 55 -16.47 -39.42 -6.01
CA ALA A 55 -16.87 -39.70 -4.64
C ALA A 55 -15.93 -39.03 -3.60
N LEU A 56 -14.63 -39.03 -3.83
CA LEU A 56 -13.62 -38.35 -3.01
C LEU A 56 -13.88 -36.83 -2.94
N GLN A 57 -14.10 -36.16 -4.08
CA GLN A 57 -14.39 -34.74 -4.14
C GLN A 57 -15.66 -34.37 -3.38
N ILE A 58 -16.74 -35.16 -3.56
CA ILE A 58 -18.00 -35.01 -2.86
C ILE A 58 -17.82 -35.18 -1.34
N ALA A 59 -17.08 -36.19 -0.90
CA ALA A 59 -16.79 -36.44 0.51
C ALA A 59 -15.98 -35.31 1.14
N ALA A 60 -14.97 -34.80 0.42
CA ALA A 60 -14.16 -33.67 0.88
C ALA A 60 -15.00 -32.38 1.00
N LEU A 61 -15.83 -32.03 0.01
CA LEU A 61 -16.73 -30.87 0.09
C LEU A 61 -17.67 -30.94 1.28
N ARG A 62 -18.27 -32.12 1.52
CA ARG A 62 -19.13 -32.33 2.69
C ARG A 62 -18.34 -32.16 3.99
N HIS A 63 -17.16 -32.75 4.09
CA HIS A 63 -16.32 -32.65 5.28
C HIS A 63 -15.93 -31.19 5.60
N ILE A 64 -15.54 -30.42 4.56
CA ILE A 64 -15.26 -28.98 4.71
C ILE A 64 -16.49 -28.24 5.23
N THR A 65 -17.68 -28.50 4.64
CA THR A 65 -18.93 -27.82 5.07
C THR A 65 -19.29 -28.15 6.53
N GLU A 66 -19.06 -29.39 6.96
CA GLU A 66 -19.29 -29.81 8.35
C GLU A 66 -18.31 -29.18 9.34
N ARG A 67 -17.02 -29.07 8.96
CA ARG A 67 -15.95 -28.52 9.83
C ARG A 67 -15.88 -27.01 9.84
N ALA A 68 -16.15 -26.38 8.69
CA ALA A 68 -16.00 -24.93 8.49
C ALA A 68 -17.11 -24.38 7.57
N PRO A 69 -18.35 -24.29 8.05
CA PRO A 69 -19.55 -23.97 7.23
C PRO A 69 -19.51 -22.56 6.60
N ASN A 70 -18.64 -21.69 7.08
CA ASN A 70 -18.47 -20.34 6.54
C ASN A 70 -17.40 -20.23 5.45
N LEU A 71 -16.71 -21.34 5.12
CA LEU A 71 -15.76 -21.33 4.00
C LEU A 71 -16.51 -21.30 2.66
N PRO A 72 -16.03 -20.52 1.69
CA PRO A 72 -16.71 -20.37 0.41
C PRO A 72 -16.40 -21.54 -0.55
N PHE A 73 -16.91 -22.73 -0.22
CA PHE A 73 -16.87 -23.91 -1.10
C PHE A 73 -18.27 -24.21 -1.62
N PRO A 74 -18.39 -24.73 -2.86
CA PRO A 74 -19.70 -25.03 -3.45
C PRO A 74 -20.35 -26.23 -2.79
N ALA A 75 -21.66 -26.14 -2.52
CA ALA A 75 -22.45 -27.27 -2.08
C ALA A 75 -22.74 -28.25 -3.24
N VAL A 76 -22.74 -29.57 -2.96
CA VAL A 76 -23.18 -30.60 -3.90
C VAL A 76 -24.70 -30.65 -3.91
N ILE A 77 -25.32 -30.56 -5.08
CA ILE A 77 -26.76 -30.63 -5.26
C ILE A 77 -27.17 -32.08 -5.55
N PRO A 78 -27.91 -32.74 -4.66
CA PRO A 78 -28.33 -34.14 -4.90
C PRO A 78 -29.33 -34.24 -6.02
N ALA A 79 -29.31 -35.33 -6.76
CA ALA A 79 -30.34 -35.67 -7.74
C ALA A 79 -31.70 -35.94 -7.08
N LEU A 80 -32.78 -35.95 -7.83
CA LEU A 80 -34.15 -36.28 -7.32
C LEU A 80 -34.24 -37.69 -6.69
N SER A 81 -33.36 -38.61 -7.07
CA SER A 81 -33.20 -39.94 -6.43
C SER A 81 -32.54 -39.85 -5.03
N GLY A 82 -31.89 -38.72 -4.67
CA GLY A 82 -31.08 -38.58 -3.48
C GLY A 82 -29.59 -38.89 -3.71
N ASP A 83 -29.20 -39.36 -4.89
CA ASP A 83 -27.82 -39.64 -5.21
C ASP A 83 -27.02 -38.37 -5.45
N GLN A 84 -25.75 -38.36 -5.05
CA GLN A 84 -24.85 -37.21 -5.20
C GLN A 84 -24.22 -37.11 -6.60
N MET A 85 -24.23 -38.20 -7.32
CA MET A 85 -23.77 -38.32 -8.71
C MET A 85 -24.61 -39.34 -9.46
N VAL A 86 -24.75 -39.17 -10.77
CA VAL A 86 -25.58 -40.02 -11.65
C VAL A 86 -24.75 -40.46 -12.84
N THR A 87 -24.93 -41.76 -13.27
CA THR A 87 -24.32 -42.23 -14.52
C THR A 87 -25.36 -42.07 -15.64
N HIS A 88 -24.93 -41.48 -16.75
CA HIS A 88 -25.77 -41.31 -17.95
C HIS A 88 -25.00 -41.75 -19.21
N SER A 89 -25.71 -42.50 -20.09
CA SER A 89 -25.11 -42.88 -21.38
C SER A 89 -25.49 -41.82 -22.43
N GLY A 90 -24.46 -41.17 -22.98
CA GLY A 90 -24.62 -40.12 -24.00
C GLY A 90 -24.96 -40.71 -25.38
N PRO A 91 -25.10 -39.85 -26.43
CA PRO A 91 -25.48 -40.29 -27.80
C PRO A 91 -24.47 -41.27 -28.41
N THR A 92 -23.21 -41.27 -27.95
CA THR A 92 -22.15 -42.20 -28.40
C THR A 92 -22.26 -43.60 -27.77
N GLY A 93 -23.19 -43.80 -26.80
CA GLY A 93 -23.34 -45.00 -26.01
C GLY A 93 -22.31 -45.14 -24.86
N GLU A 94 -21.39 -44.23 -24.70
CA GLU A 94 -20.45 -44.19 -23.60
C GLU A 94 -21.10 -43.61 -22.34
N ALA A 95 -20.82 -44.21 -21.18
CA ALA A 95 -21.35 -43.76 -19.89
C ALA A 95 -20.44 -42.75 -19.26
N SER A 96 -20.99 -41.59 -18.89
CA SER A 96 -20.32 -40.53 -18.15
C SER A 96 -20.95 -40.36 -16.76
N ILE A 97 -20.14 -39.93 -15.78
CA ILE A 97 -20.60 -39.58 -14.46
C ILE A 97 -20.95 -38.09 -14.47
N LEU A 98 -22.13 -37.75 -13.95
CA LEU A 98 -22.64 -36.40 -13.84
C LEU A 98 -22.88 -36.06 -12.38
N TRP A 99 -22.57 -34.83 -12.00
CA TRP A 99 -22.89 -34.28 -10.71
C TRP A 99 -23.05 -32.76 -10.80
N VAL A 100 -23.75 -32.17 -9.84
CA VAL A 100 -24.14 -30.76 -9.87
C VAL A 100 -23.65 -30.06 -8.61
N LEU A 101 -23.12 -28.88 -8.79
CA LEU A 101 -22.66 -27.99 -7.71
C LEU A 101 -23.45 -26.70 -7.72
N GLU A 102 -23.57 -26.09 -6.56
CA GLU A 102 -23.99 -24.70 -6.41
C GLU A 102 -23.01 -23.78 -7.15
N ARG A 103 -23.53 -22.75 -7.81
CA ARG A 103 -22.70 -21.67 -8.35
C ARG A 103 -22.36 -20.68 -7.25
N LEU A 104 -21.09 -20.47 -6.98
CA LEU A 104 -20.62 -19.39 -6.09
C LEU A 104 -20.57 -18.06 -6.84
N PRO A 105 -20.85 -16.93 -6.13
CA PRO A 105 -20.80 -15.59 -6.73
C PRO A 105 -19.37 -15.12 -7.00
N GLY A 106 -19.26 -14.17 -7.92
CA GLY A 106 -17.98 -13.51 -8.22
C GLY A 106 -17.41 -13.82 -9.58
N ARG A 107 -16.18 -13.36 -9.80
CA ARG A 107 -15.34 -13.56 -10.99
C ARG A 107 -14.04 -14.24 -10.57
N THR A 108 -13.31 -14.80 -11.53
CA THR A 108 -12.02 -15.46 -11.23
C THR A 108 -11.01 -14.46 -10.67
N PHE A 109 -10.12 -14.91 -9.82
CA PHE A 109 -9.02 -14.08 -9.30
C PHE A 109 -8.10 -13.60 -10.43
N ALA A 110 -7.98 -14.37 -11.51
CA ALA A 110 -7.27 -13.97 -12.72
C ALA A 110 -7.79 -12.64 -13.27
N GLU A 111 -9.12 -12.45 -13.30
CA GLU A 111 -9.80 -11.26 -13.83
C GLU A 111 -10.01 -10.15 -12.78
N ALA A 112 -9.85 -10.46 -11.50
CA ALA A 112 -10.13 -9.52 -10.41
C ALA A 112 -9.07 -8.42 -10.32
N LEU A 113 -9.51 -7.15 -10.30
CA LEU A 113 -8.68 -5.97 -10.08
C LEU A 113 -9.41 -4.99 -9.15
N PRO A 114 -8.67 -4.28 -8.27
CA PRO A 114 -7.25 -4.48 -7.93
C PRO A 114 -7.03 -5.71 -7.03
N LYS A 115 -5.85 -6.34 -7.15
CA LYS A 115 -5.40 -7.41 -6.24
C LYS A 115 -4.72 -6.77 -5.03
N SER A 116 -5.51 -6.25 -4.10
CA SER A 116 -5.00 -5.58 -2.90
C SER A 116 -4.34 -6.55 -1.90
N ALA A 117 -3.45 -6.03 -1.05
CA ALA A 117 -2.83 -6.82 0.03
C ALA A 117 -3.88 -7.46 0.96
N THR A 118 -4.98 -6.74 1.26
CA THR A 118 -6.09 -7.26 2.08
C THR A 118 -6.79 -8.44 1.42
N LEU A 119 -7.05 -8.39 0.09
CA LEU A 119 -7.64 -9.50 -0.66
C LEU A 119 -6.71 -10.72 -0.67
N ILE A 120 -5.40 -10.50 -0.85
CA ILE A 120 -4.40 -11.58 -0.87
C ILE A 120 -4.24 -12.19 0.52
N HIS A 121 -4.26 -11.38 1.57
CA HIS A 121 -4.27 -11.87 2.95
C HIS A 121 -5.53 -12.71 3.25
N ASP A 122 -6.70 -12.27 2.77
CA ASP A 122 -7.94 -13.05 2.89
C ASP A 122 -7.86 -14.39 2.14
N LEU A 123 -7.23 -14.42 0.95
CA LEU A 123 -6.94 -15.67 0.24
C LEU A 123 -6.09 -16.61 1.11
N GLY A 124 -5.00 -16.12 1.69
CA GLY A 124 -4.17 -16.91 2.60
C GLY A 124 -4.97 -17.48 3.76
N ARG A 125 -5.81 -16.66 4.39
CA ARG A 125 -6.70 -17.07 5.50
C ARG A 125 -7.69 -18.18 5.06
N VAL A 126 -8.31 -18.04 3.88
CA VAL A 126 -9.24 -19.05 3.34
C VAL A 126 -8.52 -20.39 3.09
N ILE A 127 -7.33 -20.37 2.48
CA ILE A 127 -6.52 -21.58 2.24
C ILE A 127 -6.12 -22.22 3.57
N GLY A 128 -5.62 -21.42 4.54
CA GLY A 128 -5.21 -21.93 5.85
C GLY A 128 -6.36 -22.54 6.64
N THR A 129 -7.55 -21.93 6.57
CA THR A 129 -8.76 -22.49 7.21
C THR A 129 -9.24 -23.77 6.51
N SER A 130 -9.11 -23.84 5.17
CA SER A 130 -9.42 -25.04 4.39
C SER A 130 -8.51 -26.22 4.75
N ASP A 131 -7.20 -25.96 4.82
CA ASP A 131 -6.23 -26.99 5.19
C ASP A 131 -6.44 -27.49 6.63
N LEU A 132 -6.83 -26.59 7.54
CA LEU A 132 -7.18 -26.95 8.92
C LEU A 132 -8.47 -27.80 8.97
N ALA A 133 -9.48 -27.46 8.15
CA ALA A 133 -10.71 -28.24 8.05
C ALA A 133 -10.48 -29.65 7.46
N LEU A 134 -9.51 -29.81 6.56
CA LEU A 134 -9.15 -31.06 5.93
C LEU A 134 -8.10 -31.90 6.72
N ALA A 135 -7.59 -31.39 7.85
CA ALA A 135 -6.48 -32.02 8.56
C ALA A 135 -6.76 -33.47 9.05
N ASP A 136 -8.01 -33.78 9.37
CA ASP A 136 -8.47 -35.10 9.81
C ASP A 136 -9.27 -35.86 8.73
N PHE A 137 -9.38 -35.34 7.52
CA PHE A 137 -10.03 -36.00 6.40
C PHE A 137 -9.15 -37.11 5.83
N THR A 138 -9.69 -38.31 5.72
CA THR A 138 -8.99 -39.49 5.19
C THR A 138 -9.84 -40.21 4.14
N ASP A 139 -9.24 -40.51 3.02
CA ASP A 139 -9.85 -41.32 1.93
C ASP A 139 -8.75 -42.04 1.15
N PRO A 140 -8.97 -43.32 0.73
CA PRO A 140 -7.96 -44.04 -0.04
C PRO A 140 -7.57 -43.38 -1.37
N GLY A 141 -8.45 -42.56 -1.97
CA GLY A 141 -8.20 -41.87 -3.23
C GLY A 141 -7.24 -40.67 -3.11
N LEU A 142 -6.89 -40.24 -1.89
CA LEU A 142 -5.91 -39.16 -1.65
C LEU A 142 -4.49 -39.56 -2.08
N THR A 143 -4.17 -40.85 -2.05
CA THR A 143 -2.85 -41.36 -2.48
C THR A 143 -2.97 -41.93 -3.89
N ARG A 144 -2.48 -41.20 -4.86
CA ARG A 144 -2.43 -41.61 -6.27
C ARG A 144 -1.22 -41.03 -6.98
N ASP A 145 -0.81 -41.65 -8.07
CA ASP A 145 0.26 -41.15 -8.94
C ASP A 145 -0.32 -40.17 -9.97
N PHE A 146 0.08 -38.89 -9.89
CA PHE A 146 -0.29 -37.90 -10.90
C PHE A 146 0.69 -36.71 -10.94
N LYS A 147 0.79 -36.08 -12.11
CA LYS A 147 1.85 -35.11 -12.44
C LYS A 147 1.84 -33.82 -11.62
N TRP A 148 0.69 -33.43 -11.06
CA TRP A 148 0.56 -32.16 -10.31
C TRP A 148 0.83 -32.29 -8.82
N ASP A 149 1.11 -33.51 -8.32
CA ASP A 149 1.53 -33.70 -6.94
C ASP A 149 2.99 -33.22 -6.76
N LEU A 150 3.19 -32.15 -5.97
CA LEU A 150 4.53 -31.61 -5.69
C LEU A 150 5.45 -32.62 -4.98
N MET A 151 4.88 -33.58 -4.22
CA MET A 151 5.68 -34.64 -3.60
C MET A 151 6.32 -35.56 -4.61
N GLN A 152 5.76 -35.62 -5.82
CA GLN A 152 6.21 -36.46 -6.91
C GLN A 152 6.86 -35.67 -8.05
N ALA A 153 7.08 -34.33 -7.88
CA ALA A 153 7.47 -33.40 -8.94
C ALA A 153 8.80 -33.76 -9.66
N GLN A 154 9.62 -34.63 -9.09
CA GLN A 154 10.88 -35.11 -9.68
C GLN A 154 10.72 -35.78 -11.05
N TRP A 155 9.48 -36.17 -11.49
CA TRP A 155 9.24 -36.68 -12.81
C TRP A 155 9.71 -35.76 -13.93
N ILE A 156 9.75 -34.41 -13.70
CA ILE A 156 10.21 -33.48 -14.72
C ILE A 156 11.71 -33.62 -15.02
N THR A 157 12.51 -34.27 -14.18
CA THR A 157 13.95 -34.45 -14.37
C THR A 157 14.27 -35.12 -15.70
N THR A 158 13.48 -36.15 -16.08
CA THR A 158 13.63 -36.82 -17.36
C THR A 158 13.07 -36.01 -18.53
N GLU A 159 12.05 -35.22 -18.28
CA GLU A 159 11.33 -34.43 -19.29
C GLU A 159 11.95 -33.09 -19.62
N ILE A 160 12.87 -32.57 -18.79
CA ILE A 160 13.63 -31.33 -19.06
C ILE A 160 14.38 -31.45 -20.42
N ALA A 161 14.70 -32.65 -20.88
CA ALA A 161 15.30 -32.86 -22.19
C ALA A 161 14.41 -32.38 -23.36
N SER A 162 13.10 -32.28 -23.18
CA SER A 162 12.16 -31.70 -24.15
C SER A 162 12.29 -30.18 -24.32
N ILE A 163 12.88 -29.48 -23.34
CA ILE A 163 13.14 -28.07 -23.41
C ILE A 163 14.44 -27.83 -24.20
N ALA A 164 14.41 -26.89 -25.14
CA ALA A 164 15.57 -26.52 -25.93
C ALA A 164 16.79 -26.17 -25.09
N THR A 165 17.98 -26.57 -25.51
CA THR A 165 19.24 -26.26 -24.82
C THR A 165 19.42 -24.72 -24.75
N GLY A 166 19.69 -24.19 -23.55
CA GLY A 166 19.84 -22.76 -23.31
C GLY A 166 19.54 -22.34 -21.87
N PRO A 167 19.44 -21.06 -21.60
CA PRO A 167 19.24 -20.52 -20.23
C PRO A 167 18.03 -21.12 -19.51
N ARG A 168 16.93 -21.38 -20.22
CA ARG A 168 15.71 -21.98 -19.65
C ARG A 168 15.96 -23.36 -19.08
N ARG A 169 16.65 -24.23 -19.84
CA ARG A 169 17.03 -25.55 -19.37
C ARG A 169 17.92 -25.50 -18.15
N VAL A 170 18.96 -24.64 -18.15
CA VAL A 170 19.86 -24.43 -17.01
C VAL A 170 19.09 -23.98 -15.77
N SER A 171 18.10 -23.09 -15.95
CA SER A 171 17.24 -22.65 -14.84
C SER A 171 16.41 -23.79 -14.25
N LEU A 172 15.82 -24.66 -15.08
CA LEU A 172 15.07 -25.83 -14.63
C LEU A 172 15.96 -26.84 -13.91
N GLU A 173 17.15 -27.13 -14.45
CA GLU A 173 18.12 -28.01 -13.80
C GLU A 173 18.54 -27.52 -12.42
N ARG A 174 18.74 -26.20 -12.26
CA ARG A 174 19.01 -25.58 -10.95
C ARG A 174 17.83 -25.73 -9.99
N ILE A 175 16.59 -25.48 -10.45
CA ILE A 175 15.39 -25.62 -9.62
C ILE A 175 15.20 -27.05 -9.14
N VAL A 176 15.41 -28.03 -10.01
CA VAL A 176 15.32 -29.46 -9.64
C VAL A 176 16.41 -29.82 -8.61
N ALA A 177 17.64 -29.37 -8.82
CA ALA A 177 18.72 -29.62 -7.88
C ALA A 177 18.44 -28.98 -6.49
N GLU A 178 17.86 -27.78 -6.44
CA GLU A 178 17.44 -27.14 -5.20
C GLU A 178 16.30 -27.91 -4.53
N PHE A 179 15.30 -28.35 -5.30
CA PHE A 179 14.21 -29.18 -4.81
C PHE A 179 14.71 -30.51 -4.21
N ASP A 180 15.67 -31.18 -4.85
CA ASP A 180 16.27 -32.42 -4.35
C ASP A 180 16.95 -32.22 -2.99
N THR A 181 17.51 -31.03 -2.71
CA THR A 181 18.13 -30.72 -1.41
C THR A 181 17.09 -30.59 -0.30
N ILE A 182 15.89 -30.07 -0.61
CA ILE A 182 14.83 -29.84 0.38
C ILE A 182 13.86 -31.02 0.50
N HIS A 183 13.79 -31.90 -0.48
CA HIS A 183 12.85 -33.02 -0.51
C HIS A 183 12.89 -33.94 0.72
N PRO A 184 14.06 -34.31 1.31
CA PRO A 184 14.10 -35.07 2.55
C PRO A 184 13.49 -34.32 3.76
N ALA A 185 13.56 -32.99 3.80
CA ALA A 185 12.92 -32.19 4.83
C ALA A 185 11.41 -32.15 4.63
N LEU A 186 10.96 -31.98 3.38
CA LEU A 186 9.56 -31.99 3.00
C LEU A 186 8.87 -33.32 3.34
N GLN A 187 9.53 -34.47 3.09
CA GLN A 187 9.02 -35.78 3.42
C GLN A 187 8.84 -36.04 4.93
N ARG A 188 9.53 -35.29 5.79
CA ARG A 188 9.38 -35.38 7.27
C ARG A 188 8.20 -34.59 7.81
N LEU A 189 7.60 -33.70 7.01
CA LEU A 189 6.44 -32.93 7.45
C LEU A 189 5.18 -33.83 7.49
N PRO A 190 4.23 -33.52 8.39
CA PRO A 190 2.94 -34.21 8.38
C PRO A 190 2.22 -34.06 7.06
N SER A 191 1.71 -35.18 6.52
CA SER A 191 0.86 -35.20 5.33
C SER A 191 -0.61 -35.20 5.73
N GLN A 192 -1.43 -34.44 5.03
CA GLN A 192 -2.87 -34.34 5.20
C GLN A 192 -3.56 -34.15 3.84
N ALA A 193 -4.88 -34.22 3.80
CA ALA A 193 -5.61 -33.83 2.58
C ALA A 193 -5.42 -32.32 2.32
N VAL A 194 -5.09 -31.98 1.06
CA VAL A 194 -4.91 -30.61 0.58
C VAL A 194 -5.58 -30.43 -0.79
N HIS A 195 -6.04 -29.22 -1.11
CA HIS A 195 -6.69 -28.91 -2.38
C HIS A 195 -5.79 -29.18 -3.60
N ASN A 196 -4.54 -28.83 -3.49
CA ASN A 196 -3.43 -29.06 -4.45
C ASN A 196 -3.53 -28.35 -5.81
N ASP A 197 -4.59 -27.59 -6.08
CA ASP A 197 -4.75 -26.79 -7.31
C ASP A 197 -5.39 -25.41 -7.05
N VAL A 198 -4.87 -24.67 -6.07
CA VAL A 198 -5.30 -23.31 -5.76
C VAL A 198 -4.65 -22.34 -6.75
N ASN A 199 -5.08 -22.39 -8.01
CA ASN A 199 -4.66 -21.47 -9.05
C ASN A 199 -5.64 -20.29 -9.19
N ASP A 200 -5.28 -19.25 -9.95
CA ASP A 200 -6.03 -18.01 -10.11
C ASP A 200 -7.38 -18.15 -10.84
N TYR A 201 -7.64 -19.27 -11.51
CA TYR A 201 -8.95 -19.62 -12.10
C TYR A 201 -9.85 -20.40 -11.14
N ASN A 202 -9.29 -21.07 -10.13
CA ASN A 202 -10.02 -21.81 -9.11
C ASN A 202 -10.38 -20.96 -7.87
N ILE A 203 -10.02 -19.69 -7.87
CA ILE A 203 -10.35 -18.72 -6.82
C ILE A 203 -11.36 -17.73 -7.37
N LEU A 204 -12.47 -17.53 -6.65
CA LEU A 204 -13.48 -16.53 -6.99
C LEU A 204 -13.40 -15.33 -6.04
N VAL A 205 -13.66 -14.16 -6.60
CA VAL A 205 -13.61 -12.85 -5.91
C VAL A 205 -14.88 -12.08 -6.16
N ASP A 206 -15.49 -11.59 -5.11
CA ASP A 206 -16.67 -10.71 -5.19
C ASP A 206 -16.44 -9.39 -4.43
N GLY A 207 -17.36 -8.46 -4.60
CA GLY A 207 -17.32 -7.13 -4.00
C GLY A 207 -17.58 -6.03 -5.04
N ALA A 208 -18.32 -5.00 -4.64
CA ALA A 208 -18.55 -3.82 -5.47
C ALA A 208 -17.29 -2.96 -5.55
N LEU A 209 -17.17 -2.13 -6.61
CA LEU A 209 -16.04 -1.18 -6.77
C LEU A 209 -15.85 -0.23 -5.58
N SER A 210 -16.96 0.05 -4.86
CA SER A 210 -16.96 0.92 -3.67
C SER A 210 -16.66 0.20 -2.35
N GLN A 211 -16.50 -1.14 -2.37
CA GLN A 211 -16.25 -1.98 -1.19
C GLN A 211 -14.98 -2.81 -1.36
N PRO A 212 -14.33 -3.22 -0.27
CA PRO A 212 -13.22 -4.17 -0.34
C PRO A 212 -13.67 -5.47 -1.03
N HIS A 213 -12.86 -5.96 -1.97
CA HIS A 213 -13.04 -7.29 -2.54
C HIS A 213 -12.71 -8.35 -1.47
N TYR A 214 -13.37 -9.49 -1.53
CA TYR A 214 -13.16 -10.65 -0.67
C TYR A 214 -13.20 -11.96 -1.46
N ILE A 215 -12.64 -13.03 -0.90
CA ILE A 215 -12.69 -14.37 -1.52
C ILE A 215 -14.08 -14.95 -1.35
N SER A 216 -14.78 -15.11 -2.47
CA SER A 216 -16.15 -15.61 -2.53
C SER A 216 -16.26 -17.07 -2.95
N GLY A 217 -15.16 -17.68 -3.39
CA GLY A 217 -15.13 -19.08 -3.78
C GLY A 217 -13.76 -19.69 -3.86
N LEU A 218 -13.64 -20.95 -3.44
CA LEU A 218 -12.54 -21.85 -3.76
C LEU A 218 -13.16 -23.11 -4.37
N ILE A 219 -12.86 -23.37 -5.64
CA ILE A 219 -13.53 -24.38 -6.46
C ILE A 219 -12.55 -25.40 -7.02
N ASP A 220 -13.08 -26.53 -7.48
CA ASP A 220 -12.38 -27.60 -8.18
C ASP A 220 -11.37 -28.43 -7.33
N LEU A 221 -11.90 -29.36 -6.55
CA LEU A 221 -11.12 -30.33 -5.77
C LEU A 221 -10.64 -31.55 -6.61
N GLY A 222 -10.54 -31.43 -7.95
CA GLY A 222 -10.11 -32.52 -8.83
C GLY A 222 -8.72 -33.06 -8.49
N ASP A 223 -7.84 -32.20 -8.02
CA ASP A 223 -6.46 -32.54 -7.69
C ASP A 223 -6.21 -32.76 -6.19
N ILE A 224 -7.28 -32.86 -5.36
CA ILE A 224 -7.14 -33.15 -3.94
C ILE A 224 -6.27 -34.37 -3.69
N CYS A 225 -5.27 -34.28 -2.84
CA CYS A 225 -4.33 -35.36 -2.54
C CYS A 225 -3.79 -35.26 -1.10
N ALA A 226 -3.04 -36.30 -0.68
CA ALA A 226 -2.31 -36.31 0.58
C ALA A 226 -0.91 -35.71 0.39
N ALA A 227 -0.68 -34.52 0.95
CA ALA A 227 0.62 -33.84 0.91
C ALA A 227 0.84 -33.00 2.19
N PRO A 228 2.06 -32.55 2.49
CA PRO A 228 2.29 -31.50 3.47
C PRO A 228 1.52 -30.23 3.08
N ARG A 229 0.84 -29.60 4.04
CA ARG A 229 0.01 -28.38 3.81
C ARG A 229 0.78 -27.24 3.13
N ILE A 230 2.09 -27.19 3.33
CA ILE A 230 2.94 -26.17 2.71
C ILE A 230 2.99 -26.30 1.18
N CYS A 231 2.78 -27.48 0.61
CA CYS A 231 2.67 -27.68 -0.83
C CYS A 231 1.45 -26.94 -1.40
N ASN A 232 0.31 -26.98 -0.68
CA ASN A 232 -0.91 -26.26 -1.09
C ASN A 232 -0.69 -24.75 -1.13
N LEU A 233 -0.07 -24.21 -0.08
CA LEU A 233 0.27 -22.78 0.00
C LEU A 233 1.28 -22.37 -1.10
N ALA A 234 2.29 -23.19 -1.36
CA ALA A 234 3.29 -22.94 -2.40
C ALA A 234 2.69 -22.96 -3.81
N ILE A 235 1.66 -23.78 -4.06
CA ILE A 235 0.92 -23.79 -5.33
C ILE A 235 0.18 -22.46 -5.51
N ALA A 236 -0.57 -22.01 -4.50
CA ALA A 236 -1.24 -20.71 -4.55
C ALA A 236 -0.23 -19.56 -4.77
N ALA A 237 0.90 -19.59 -4.07
CA ALA A 237 2.00 -18.65 -4.20
C ALA A 237 2.55 -18.62 -5.64
N ALA A 238 2.71 -19.76 -6.30
CA ALA A 238 3.24 -19.86 -7.66
C ALA A 238 2.38 -19.13 -8.70
N TYR A 239 1.06 -19.21 -8.60
CA TYR A 239 0.16 -18.50 -9.51
C TYR A 239 -0.02 -17.02 -9.13
N LEU A 240 0.09 -16.68 -7.84
CA LEU A 240 -0.03 -15.30 -7.34
C LEU A 240 1.10 -14.37 -7.83
N VAL A 241 2.30 -14.91 -8.05
CA VAL A 241 3.46 -14.12 -8.50
C VAL A 241 3.51 -13.88 -10.01
N LEU A 242 2.69 -14.58 -10.78
CA LEU A 242 2.68 -14.44 -12.25
C LEU A 242 2.24 -13.02 -12.64
N ASP A 243 3.10 -12.34 -13.43
CA ASP A 243 2.91 -10.96 -13.87
C ASP A 243 2.61 -9.95 -12.73
N ALA A 244 3.02 -10.30 -11.52
CA ALA A 244 2.90 -9.42 -10.37
C ALA A 244 3.91 -8.26 -10.45
N PRO A 245 3.48 -7.01 -10.25
CA PRO A 245 4.43 -5.89 -10.17
C PRO A 245 5.27 -5.93 -8.87
N ASP A 246 4.76 -6.56 -7.82
CA ASP A 246 5.31 -6.63 -6.47
C ASP A 246 5.18 -8.05 -5.87
N PRO A 247 5.87 -9.06 -6.46
CA PRO A 247 5.67 -10.47 -6.07
C PRO A 247 6.01 -10.73 -4.61
N GLU A 248 7.03 -10.09 -4.05
CA GLU A 248 7.42 -10.27 -2.64
C GLU A 248 6.34 -9.76 -1.68
N LYS A 249 5.75 -8.58 -1.93
CA LYS A 249 4.64 -8.04 -1.11
C LYS A 249 3.41 -8.96 -1.16
N ARG A 250 3.12 -9.53 -2.34
CA ARG A 250 2.01 -10.49 -2.49
C ARG A 250 2.25 -11.78 -1.72
N LEU A 251 3.46 -12.35 -1.82
CA LEU A 251 3.85 -13.54 -1.06
C LEU A 251 3.74 -13.29 0.45
N THR A 252 4.22 -12.14 0.90
CA THR A 252 4.14 -11.75 2.30
C THR A 252 2.68 -11.70 2.80
N ALA A 253 1.79 -11.06 2.06
CA ALA A 253 0.38 -10.97 2.42
C ALA A 253 -0.31 -12.35 2.43
N LEU A 254 -0.03 -13.20 1.44
CA LEU A 254 -0.57 -14.56 1.36
C LEU A 254 -0.15 -15.42 2.55
N VAL A 255 1.15 -15.43 2.85
CA VAL A 255 1.73 -16.26 3.93
C VAL A 255 1.28 -15.78 5.30
N ALA A 256 1.24 -14.47 5.54
CA ALA A 256 0.70 -13.88 6.77
C ALA A 256 -0.78 -14.25 6.97
N GLY A 257 -1.59 -14.16 5.90
CA GLY A 257 -2.99 -14.57 5.92
C GLY A 257 -3.17 -16.05 6.26
N TYR A 258 -2.39 -16.92 5.64
CA TYR A 258 -2.40 -18.36 5.95
C TYR A 258 -2.02 -18.61 7.41
N HIS A 259 -0.90 -18.04 7.86
CA HIS A 259 -0.38 -18.21 9.22
C HIS A 259 -1.39 -17.73 10.28
N SER A 260 -2.15 -16.68 10.01
CA SER A 260 -3.18 -16.16 10.92
C SER A 260 -4.30 -17.16 11.20
N ALA A 261 -4.61 -18.06 10.25
CA ALA A 261 -5.65 -19.07 10.36
C ALA A 261 -5.09 -20.44 10.77
N ASN A 262 -3.91 -20.79 10.26
CA ASN A 262 -3.26 -22.10 10.45
C ASN A 262 -1.75 -21.88 10.64
N PRO A 263 -1.27 -21.67 11.88
CA PRO A 263 0.11 -21.26 12.17
C PRO A 263 1.16 -22.19 11.57
N LEU A 264 2.11 -21.61 10.82
CA LEU A 264 3.25 -22.30 10.19
C LEU A 264 4.46 -22.31 11.11
N ALA A 265 5.24 -23.38 11.05
CA ALA A 265 6.58 -23.43 11.66
C ALA A 265 7.62 -22.77 10.74
N THR A 266 8.74 -22.31 11.29
CA THR A 266 9.87 -21.74 10.54
C THR A 266 10.34 -22.64 9.41
N ALA A 267 10.47 -23.96 9.71
CA ALA A 267 10.87 -24.96 8.73
C ALA A 267 9.89 -25.12 7.55
N GLU A 268 8.59 -24.84 7.74
CA GLU A 268 7.61 -24.84 6.65
C GLU A 268 7.77 -23.59 5.79
N ILE A 269 7.93 -22.41 6.41
CA ILE A 269 8.10 -21.13 5.69
C ILE A 269 9.34 -21.16 4.80
N ASP A 270 10.42 -21.78 5.27
CA ASP A 270 11.68 -21.90 4.52
C ASP A 270 11.55 -22.73 3.24
N LEU A 271 10.53 -23.59 3.15
CA LEU A 271 10.26 -24.42 1.97
C LEU A 271 9.40 -23.70 0.91
N ILE A 272 8.77 -22.56 1.21
CA ILE A 272 7.84 -21.90 0.29
C ILE A 272 8.51 -21.54 -1.03
N TRP A 273 9.70 -20.91 -0.99
CA TRP A 273 10.39 -20.45 -2.19
C TRP A 273 10.80 -21.58 -3.13
N PRO A 274 11.53 -22.63 -2.70
CA PRO A 274 11.88 -23.72 -3.59
C PRO A 274 10.66 -24.52 -4.09
N LEU A 275 9.59 -24.67 -3.29
CA LEU A 275 8.36 -25.32 -3.72
C LEU A 275 7.61 -24.51 -4.78
N LEU A 276 7.52 -23.18 -4.61
CA LEU A 276 6.95 -22.26 -5.59
C LEU A 276 7.68 -22.39 -6.94
N GLN A 277 9.02 -22.33 -6.92
CA GLN A 277 9.83 -22.49 -8.13
C GLN A 277 9.61 -23.86 -8.78
N MET A 278 9.54 -24.92 -7.98
CA MET A 278 9.30 -26.27 -8.49
C MET A 278 7.91 -26.40 -9.12
N ARG A 279 6.85 -25.81 -8.52
CA ARG A 279 5.50 -25.76 -9.13
C ARG A 279 5.51 -25.09 -10.50
N LEU A 280 6.22 -23.93 -10.61
CA LEU A 280 6.37 -23.26 -11.91
C LEU A 280 7.18 -24.08 -12.92
N ALA A 281 8.21 -24.79 -12.47
CA ALA A 281 8.99 -25.70 -13.32
C ALA A 281 8.12 -26.85 -13.83
N VAL A 282 7.32 -27.49 -12.97
CA VAL A 282 6.33 -28.50 -13.37
C VAL A 282 5.36 -27.93 -14.40
N SER A 283 4.83 -26.75 -14.18
CA SER A 283 3.87 -26.07 -15.07
C SER A 283 4.45 -25.85 -16.47
N VAL A 284 5.68 -25.30 -16.58
CA VAL A 284 6.28 -25.02 -17.90
C VAL A 284 6.72 -26.30 -18.65
N VAL A 285 7.17 -27.34 -17.93
CA VAL A 285 7.52 -28.62 -18.56
C VAL A 285 6.25 -29.32 -19.03
N ASN A 286 5.24 -29.47 -18.17
CA ASN A 286 3.98 -30.14 -18.52
C ASN A 286 3.26 -29.44 -19.68
N SER A 287 3.14 -28.12 -19.65
CA SER A 287 2.51 -27.33 -20.74
C SER A 287 3.28 -27.47 -22.06
N THR A 288 4.61 -27.61 -22.01
CA THR A 288 5.42 -27.87 -23.21
C THR A 288 5.10 -29.25 -23.82
N LEU A 289 4.96 -30.29 -22.99
CA LEU A 289 4.58 -31.64 -23.44
C LEU A 289 3.16 -31.63 -24.01
N MET A 290 2.20 -31.06 -23.30
CA MET A 290 0.80 -30.99 -23.75
C MET A 290 0.64 -30.19 -25.04
N ALA A 291 1.41 -29.11 -25.25
CA ALA A 291 1.39 -28.35 -26.49
C ALA A 291 1.94 -29.14 -27.71
N GLN A 292 2.81 -30.14 -27.48
CA GLN A 292 3.24 -31.05 -28.55
C GLN A 292 2.10 -31.97 -28.99
N ASP A 293 1.29 -32.42 -28.02
CA ASP A 293 0.14 -33.32 -28.30
C ASP A 293 -1.09 -32.52 -28.79
N ASN A 294 -1.28 -31.28 -28.35
CA ASN A 294 -2.43 -30.42 -28.65
C ASN A 294 -2.02 -29.01 -29.13
N PRO A 295 -1.37 -28.86 -30.31
CA PRO A 295 -0.74 -27.58 -30.69
C PRO A 295 -1.71 -26.42 -30.96
N ASN A 296 -3.01 -26.68 -31.07
CA ASN A 296 -4.04 -25.66 -31.35
C ASN A 296 -4.86 -25.26 -30.13
N ASP A 297 -4.58 -25.78 -28.93
CA ASP A 297 -5.30 -25.42 -27.73
C ASP A 297 -4.55 -24.31 -26.95
N PRO A 298 -5.04 -23.04 -26.98
CA PRO A 298 -4.38 -21.92 -26.28
C PRO A 298 -4.44 -22.05 -24.74
N TYR A 299 -5.37 -22.82 -24.20
CA TYR A 299 -5.54 -23.00 -22.76
C TYR A 299 -4.34 -23.73 -22.14
N VAL A 300 -3.79 -24.71 -22.84
CA VAL A 300 -2.65 -25.52 -22.39
C VAL A 300 -1.41 -24.68 -22.07
N VAL A 301 -1.23 -23.55 -22.74
CA VAL A 301 -0.04 -22.68 -22.63
C VAL A 301 -0.31 -21.35 -21.92
N ILE A 302 -1.51 -21.16 -21.36
CA ILE A 302 -1.92 -19.85 -20.80
C ILE A 302 -0.98 -19.34 -19.70
N SER A 303 -0.52 -20.20 -18.81
CA SER A 303 0.40 -19.87 -17.72
C SER A 303 1.87 -19.95 -18.12
N GLN A 304 2.22 -20.51 -19.31
CA GLN A 304 3.61 -20.81 -19.69
C GLN A 304 4.46 -19.54 -19.84
N ALA A 305 3.96 -18.55 -20.58
CA ALA A 305 4.71 -17.33 -20.83
C ALA A 305 4.89 -16.47 -19.55
N PRO A 306 3.88 -16.27 -18.69
CA PRO A 306 4.04 -15.64 -17.38
C PRO A 306 5.05 -16.37 -16.49
N ALA A 307 4.98 -17.70 -16.41
CA ALA A 307 5.90 -18.49 -15.59
C ALA A 307 7.35 -18.34 -16.05
N TRP A 308 7.62 -18.38 -17.37
CA TRP A 308 8.96 -18.13 -17.90
C TRP A 308 9.43 -16.71 -17.58
N ARG A 309 8.58 -15.68 -17.73
CA ARG A 309 8.95 -14.30 -17.35
C ARG A 309 9.38 -14.21 -15.90
N PHE A 310 8.67 -14.86 -14.99
CA PHE A 310 9.03 -14.88 -13.58
C PHE A 310 10.35 -15.62 -13.35
N LEU A 311 10.50 -16.85 -13.85
CA LEU A 311 11.70 -17.68 -13.64
C LEU A 311 12.98 -17.08 -14.26
N GLU A 312 12.85 -16.33 -15.37
CA GLU A 312 13.98 -15.70 -16.07
C GLU A 312 14.37 -14.32 -15.52
N LYS A 313 13.41 -13.57 -14.97
CA LYS A 313 13.61 -12.15 -14.64
C LYS A 313 13.56 -11.82 -13.15
N THR A 314 13.21 -12.79 -12.31
CA THR A 314 13.11 -12.49 -10.88
C THR A 314 14.48 -12.15 -10.29
N SER A 315 14.52 -11.02 -9.57
CA SER A 315 15.68 -10.57 -8.79
C SER A 315 15.47 -10.81 -7.29
N ILE A 316 14.50 -11.64 -6.92
CA ILE A 316 14.18 -11.94 -5.53
C ILE A 316 15.36 -12.68 -4.89
N ASP A 317 15.88 -12.11 -3.80
CA ASP A 317 16.85 -12.77 -2.95
C ASP A 317 16.13 -13.76 -2.01
N PRO A 318 16.46 -15.08 -2.07
CA PRO A 318 15.77 -16.09 -1.26
C PRO A 318 15.94 -15.88 0.26
N GLY A 319 17.09 -15.39 0.69
CA GLY A 319 17.39 -15.14 2.10
C GLY A 319 16.55 -13.99 2.65
N LEU A 320 16.50 -12.87 1.92
CA LEU A 320 15.67 -11.72 2.30
C LEU A 320 14.17 -12.06 2.25
N LEU A 321 13.73 -12.81 1.24
CA LEU A 321 12.35 -13.27 1.16
C LEU A 321 11.98 -14.14 2.37
N ARG A 322 12.83 -15.10 2.74
CA ARG A 322 12.64 -15.94 3.93
C ARG A 322 12.50 -15.11 5.20
N ALA A 323 13.41 -14.15 5.41
CA ALA A 323 13.35 -13.24 6.56
C ALA A 323 12.02 -12.44 6.57
N ARG A 324 11.60 -11.93 5.40
CA ARG A 324 10.34 -11.20 5.22
C ARG A 324 9.12 -12.06 5.56
N LEU A 325 9.06 -13.29 5.06
CA LEU A 325 7.95 -14.21 5.33
C LEU A 325 7.88 -14.61 6.81
N ARG A 326 9.03 -14.93 7.42
CA ARG A 326 9.11 -15.25 8.87
C ARG A 326 8.63 -14.06 9.71
N THR A 327 9.12 -12.86 9.44
CA THR A 327 8.75 -11.63 10.16
C THR A 327 7.26 -11.32 10.02
N ALA A 328 6.69 -11.47 8.84
CA ALA A 328 5.25 -11.26 8.60
C ALA A 328 4.36 -12.24 9.41
N CYS A 329 4.92 -13.38 9.81
CA CYS A 329 4.31 -14.35 10.71
C CYS A 329 4.65 -14.12 12.19
N GLY A 330 5.36 -13.05 12.55
CA GLY A 330 5.82 -12.81 13.92
C GLY A 330 6.88 -13.79 14.41
N LEU A 331 7.57 -14.47 13.48
CA LEU A 331 8.62 -15.45 13.77
C LEU A 331 10.02 -14.82 13.68
N PRO A 332 11.01 -15.35 14.38
CA PRO A 332 12.39 -14.86 14.32
C PRO A 332 12.97 -14.96 12.90
N VAL A 333 13.75 -13.96 12.47
CA VAL A 333 14.39 -13.93 11.13
C VAL A 333 15.33 -15.12 10.91
N THR A 334 16.00 -15.57 11.98
CA THR A 334 16.80 -16.81 12.05
C THR A 334 16.52 -17.53 13.36
N ASP A 335 16.82 -18.81 13.42
CA ASP A 335 16.67 -19.60 14.66
C ASP A 335 17.67 -19.18 15.74
N ALA A 336 18.78 -18.51 15.35
CA ALA A 336 19.78 -17.95 16.27
C ALA A 336 19.37 -16.58 16.85
N ALA A 337 18.51 -15.81 16.17
CA ALA A 337 18.19 -14.44 16.56
C ALA A 337 17.75 -14.27 18.03
N PRO A 338 16.85 -15.09 18.60
CA PRO A 338 16.46 -14.95 20.00
C PRO A 338 17.61 -15.19 20.97
N ARG A 339 18.52 -16.14 20.66
CA ARG A 339 19.70 -16.43 21.51
C ARG A 339 20.71 -15.30 21.46
N ILE A 340 20.98 -14.75 20.26
CA ILE A 340 21.85 -13.59 20.08
C ILE A 340 21.33 -12.39 20.89
N LEU A 341 20.04 -12.06 20.76
CA LEU A 341 19.44 -10.95 21.51
C LEU A 341 19.52 -11.16 23.04
N SER A 342 19.28 -12.38 23.50
CA SER A 342 19.42 -12.73 24.90
C SER A 342 20.86 -12.62 25.38
N PHE A 343 21.84 -13.01 24.56
CA PHE A 343 23.26 -12.81 24.84
C PHE A 343 23.61 -11.33 24.97
N LEU A 344 23.20 -10.51 24.01
CA LEU A 344 23.48 -9.07 24.01
C LEU A 344 22.90 -8.36 25.24
N ASP A 345 21.68 -8.73 25.65
CA ASP A 345 21.05 -8.16 26.83
C ASP A 345 21.76 -8.60 28.13
N ARG A 346 22.14 -9.84 28.23
CA ARG A 346 22.90 -10.38 29.39
C ARG A 346 24.28 -9.73 29.53
N GLU A 347 24.97 -9.48 28.42
CA GLU A 347 26.30 -8.87 28.39
C GLU A 347 26.28 -7.33 28.40
N ARG A 348 25.13 -6.71 28.44
CA ARG A 348 24.97 -5.24 28.51
C ARG A 348 25.72 -4.71 29.73
N GLY A 349 26.57 -3.71 29.52
CA GLY A 349 27.52 -3.17 30.52
C GLY A 349 28.92 -3.79 30.51
N ASN A 350 29.07 -4.94 29.83
CA ASN A 350 30.37 -5.62 29.71
C ASN A 350 31.08 -5.34 28.37
N PHE A 351 30.45 -4.64 27.40
CA PHE A 351 31.08 -4.31 26.14
C PHE A 351 32.10 -3.17 26.30
N ALA A 352 33.12 -3.13 25.45
CA ALA A 352 34.05 -1.99 25.42
C ALA A 352 33.35 -0.79 24.78
N PRO A 353 33.62 0.44 25.26
CA PRO A 353 33.01 1.65 24.69
C PRO A 353 33.43 1.86 23.23
N VAL A 354 32.45 1.82 22.30
CA VAL A 354 32.70 1.95 20.84
C VAL A 354 33.38 3.25 20.48
N MET A 355 33.09 4.35 21.17
CA MET A 355 33.71 5.67 20.96
C MET A 355 34.78 6.03 22.01
N GLY A 356 35.30 5.03 22.71
CA GLY A 356 36.36 5.19 23.71
C GLY A 356 35.96 5.85 25.03
N THR A 357 34.68 6.16 25.21
CA THR A 357 34.11 6.75 26.43
C THR A 357 32.73 6.18 26.71
N ASP A 358 32.29 6.26 27.95
CA ASP A 358 30.89 5.96 28.33
C ASP A 358 29.93 6.97 27.68
N LEU A 359 28.86 6.46 27.08
CA LEU A 359 27.81 7.23 26.39
C LEU A 359 26.54 7.40 27.21
N SER A 360 26.51 6.95 28.47
CA SER A 360 25.32 7.02 29.34
C SER A 360 24.79 8.45 29.50
N ASP A 361 25.65 9.44 29.59
CA ASP A 361 25.31 10.87 29.73
C ASP A 361 25.33 11.63 28.40
N ALA A 362 25.67 10.98 27.28
CA ALA A 362 25.64 11.63 25.97
C ALA A 362 24.24 12.12 25.60
N PRO A 363 24.08 13.39 25.21
CA PRO A 363 22.77 13.91 24.81
C PRO A 363 22.27 13.24 23.53
N MET A 364 20.95 13.14 23.43
CA MET A 364 20.28 12.68 22.22
C MET A 364 19.84 13.89 21.36
N GLY A 365 20.07 13.80 20.05
CA GLY A 365 19.62 14.80 19.08
C GLY A 365 18.66 14.21 18.07
N SER A 366 17.48 14.82 17.90
CA SER A 366 16.52 14.36 16.88
C SER A 366 16.83 14.97 15.53
N LEU A 367 16.92 14.11 14.52
CA LEU A 367 17.03 14.43 13.10
C LEU A 367 15.77 14.03 12.35
N SER A 368 14.64 13.86 13.07
CA SER A 368 13.38 13.38 12.52
C SER A 368 12.78 14.35 11.50
N VAL A 369 11.86 13.84 10.68
CA VAL A 369 11.10 14.62 9.70
C VAL A 369 10.39 15.83 10.32
N GLU A 370 10.01 15.74 11.59
CA GLU A 370 9.33 16.83 12.34
C GLU A 370 10.29 17.91 12.83
N HIS A 371 11.60 17.68 12.82
CA HIS A 371 12.57 18.61 13.37
C HIS A 371 12.66 19.90 12.55
N SER A 372 12.77 21.07 13.23
CA SER A 372 12.71 22.38 12.60
C SER A 372 13.95 22.81 11.81
N ILE A 373 15.10 22.18 12.06
CA ILE A 373 16.39 22.54 11.45
C ILE A 373 16.55 22.07 10.00
N TRP A 374 15.65 21.27 9.50
CA TRP A 374 15.77 20.67 8.18
C TRP A 374 16.02 21.66 7.03
N PRO A 375 16.69 21.22 5.95
CA PRO A 375 17.08 22.06 4.83
C PRO A 375 15.88 22.73 4.16
N GLN A 376 16.13 23.87 3.53
CA GLN A 376 15.09 24.55 2.75
C GLN A 376 14.58 23.70 1.58
N ASN A 377 15.47 22.90 0.97
CA ASN A 377 15.09 21.94 -0.06
C ASN A 377 15.37 20.50 0.38
N PRO A 378 14.37 19.74 0.82
CA PRO A 378 14.58 18.37 1.28
C PRO A 378 14.93 17.37 0.17
N PHE A 379 14.78 17.75 -1.10
CA PHE A 379 15.10 16.91 -2.25
C PHE A 379 16.50 17.17 -2.83
N HIS A 380 17.23 18.10 -2.24
CA HIS A 380 18.60 18.41 -2.66
C HIS A 380 19.41 18.92 -1.48
N LEU A 381 20.18 18.02 -0.87
CA LEU A 381 21.02 18.32 0.27
C LEU A 381 22.47 18.58 -0.20
N GLY A 382 22.93 19.81 -0.04
CA GLY A 382 24.32 20.17 -0.26
C GLY A 382 25.24 19.61 0.83
N ARG A 383 26.53 19.36 0.50
CA ARG A 383 27.51 18.86 1.48
C ARG A 383 27.67 19.76 2.70
N ASP A 384 27.70 21.07 2.50
CA ASP A 384 27.82 22.03 3.59
C ASP A 384 26.56 22.03 4.50
N GLU A 385 25.39 21.78 3.91
CA GLU A 385 24.14 21.69 4.64
C GLU A 385 24.04 20.40 5.46
N ALA A 386 24.47 19.26 4.91
CA ALA A 386 24.58 17.99 5.63
C ALA A 386 25.52 18.11 6.85
N ALA A 387 26.67 18.76 6.66
CA ALA A 387 27.61 19.03 7.73
C ALA A 387 27.00 19.96 8.82
N ARG A 388 26.28 21.00 8.42
CA ARG A 388 25.61 21.93 9.33
C ARG A 388 24.53 21.25 10.17
N ILE A 389 23.72 20.39 9.58
CA ILE A 389 22.68 19.64 10.30
C ILE A 389 23.28 18.79 11.42
N GLY A 390 24.41 18.09 11.13
CA GLY A 390 25.09 17.29 12.13
C GLY A 390 25.74 18.11 13.25
N ALA A 391 26.07 19.38 13.01
CA ALA A 391 26.63 20.27 14.00
C ALA A 391 25.60 20.94 14.95
N GLU A 392 24.31 20.78 14.71
CA GLU A 392 23.23 21.46 15.49
C GLU A 392 23.30 21.19 16.99
N TYR A 393 23.65 19.96 17.36
CA TYR A 393 23.72 19.52 18.76
C TYR A 393 25.15 19.51 19.30
N GLU A 394 26.12 19.99 18.51
CA GLU A 394 27.51 20.04 18.94
C GLU A 394 27.71 21.10 20.06
N GLN A 395 28.19 20.67 21.20
CA GLN A 395 28.54 21.50 22.33
C GLN A 395 29.95 21.17 22.78
N ASP A 396 30.90 22.10 22.57
CA ASP A 396 32.28 22.02 23.08
C ASP A 396 33.00 20.66 22.80
N GLY A 397 32.75 20.03 21.66
CA GLY A 397 33.34 18.75 21.29
C GLY A 397 32.77 17.54 22.03
N GLN A 398 31.65 17.70 22.76
CA GLN A 398 30.93 16.62 23.41
C GLN A 398 30.31 15.69 22.37
N ILE A 399 30.39 14.36 22.60
CA ILE A 399 29.68 13.38 21.80
C ILE A 399 28.19 13.50 22.05
N TRP A 400 27.40 13.52 20.96
CA TRP A 400 25.97 13.39 21.03
C TRP A 400 25.48 12.25 20.10
N LEU A 401 24.29 11.70 20.37
CA LEU A 401 23.77 10.54 19.69
C LEU A 401 22.50 10.86 18.88
N GLY A 402 22.42 10.31 17.65
CA GLY A 402 21.21 10.26 16.84
C GLY A 402 20.43 8.97 17.09
N TYR A 403 19.10 9.04 16.95
CA TYR A 403 18.21 7.93 17.26
C TYR A 403 18.26 6.78 16.26
N TYR A 404 18.14 5.58 16.78
CA TYR A 404 17.82 4.38 16.02
C TYR A 404 16.35 4.41 15.60
N PHE A 405 16.09 3.96 14.38
CA PHE A 405 14.76 3.83 13.77
C PHE A 405 14.02 5.18 13.62
N GLU A 406 14.75 6.24 13.36
CA GLU A 406 14.27 7.60 13.19
C GLU A 406 13.94 7.90 11.72
N PRO A 407 12.70 8.29 11.36
CA PRO A 407 12.37 8.77 10.03
C PRO A 407 12.95 10.17 9.80
N ARG A 408 13.83 10.32 8.80
CA ARG A 408 14.58 11.57 8.57
C ARG A 408 14.24 12.19 7.22
N LEU A 409 14.00 13.49 7.19
CA LEU A 409 13.66 14.24 5.98
C LEU A 409 14.82 14.27 4.96
N ILE A 410 16.06 14.18 5.42
CA ILE A 410 17.26 14.12 4.57
C ILE A 410 17.21 12.97 3.56
N TYR A 411 16.54 11.89 3.88
CA TYR A 411 16.35 10.74 3.01
C TYR A 411 15.26 10.93 1.94
N ALA A 412 14.68 12.16 1.82
CA ALA A 412 13.89 12.56 0.66
C ALA A 412 14.76 12.79 -0.58
N GLU A 413 16.09 12.91 -0.44
CA GLU A 413 17.08 12.98 -1.53
C GLU A 413 16.89 11.81 -2.53
N PRO A 414 17.08 12.05 -3.85
CA PRO A 414 16.95 11.01 -4.86
C PRO A 414 17.83 9.78 -4.65
N ALA A 415 18.97 9.90 -3.97
CA ALA A 415 19.87 8.78 -3.65
C ALA A 415 19.20 7.66 -2.80
N PHE A 416 18.14 8.00 -2.06
CA PHE A 416 17.40 7.06 -1.21
C PHE A 416 16.12 6.52 -1.84
N ARG A 417 15.96 6.70 -3.15
CA ARG A 417 14.80 6.22 -3.91
C ARG A 417 15.09 4.86 -4.53
N ASN A 418 14.17 3.90 -4.31
CA ASN A 418 14.29 2.53 -4.81
C ASN A 418 13.55 2.26 -6.12
N GLY A 419 12.70 3.18 -6.60
CA GLY A 419 11.85 2.94 -7.76
C GLY A 419 11.23 4.23 -8.32
N PRO A 420 10.26 4.13 -9.25
CA PRO A 420 9.70 5.27 -9.95
C PRO A 420 8.76 6.14 -9.09
N TRP A 421 8.16 5.60 -8.05
CA TRP A 421 7.13 6.28 -7.27
C TRP A 421 7.72 7.17 -6.19
N LEU A 422 7.20 8.40 -6.07
CA LEU A 422 7.76 9.42 -5.19
C LEU A 422 7.60 9.05 -3.71
N ALA A 423 6.45 8.55 -3.31
CA ALA A 423 6.14 8.26 -1.91
C ALA A 423 6.44 6.80 -1.52
N SER A 424 5.99 5.81 -2.33
CA SER A 424 6.05 4.39 -1.97
C SER A 424 7.43 3.75 -2.15
N ASP A 425 8.34 4.38 -2.93
CA ASP A 425 9.66 3.80 -3.21
C ASP A 425 10.77 4.57 -2.49
N ARG A 426 10.54 4.92 -1.21
CA ARG A 426 11.48 5.70 -0.40
C ARG A 426 11.97 4.92 0.81
N ARG A 427 13.29 4.96 1.00
CA ARG A 427 13.94 4.54 2.22
C ARG A 427 14.15 5.79 3.09
N THR A 428 13.46 5.89 4.21
CA THR A 428 13.44 7.10 5.05
C THR A 428 13.75 6.85 6.52
N VAL A 429 13.79 5.57 6.94
CA VAL A 429 13.97 5.18 8.35
C VAL A 429 15.39 4.72 8.60
N HIS A 430 16.08 5.40 9.49
CA HIS A 430 17.48 5.17 9.85
C HIS A 430 17.67 3.90 10.69
N LEU A 431 18.55 2.98 10.28
CA LEU A 431 18.71 1.65 10.88
C LEU A 431 19.86 1.53 11.91
N ALA A 432 20.41 2.65 12.36
CA ALA A 432 21.57 2.68 13.24
C ALA A 432 21.38 3.63 14.42
N VAL A 433 22.29 3.60 15.37
CA VAL A 433 22.57 4.71 16.27
C VAL A 433 23.76 5.47 15.70
N ASP A 434 23.58 6.78 15.49
CA ASP A 434 24.69 7.65 15.10
C ASP A 434 25.39 8.20 16.34
N GLY A 435 26.73 8.26 16.29
CA GLY A 435 27.53 8.91 17.32
C GLY A 435 28.36 10.07 16.71
N PHE A 436 27.91 11.31 16.93
CA PHE A 436 28.56 12.50 16.39
C PHE A 436 29.73 12.94 17.25
N ALA A 437 30.91 13.11 16.62
CA ALA A 437 32.13 13.51 17.28
C ALA A 437 33.09 14.16 16.24
N PRO A 438 34.14 14.87 16.67
CA PRO A 438 35.13 15.44 15.74
C PRO A 438 35.74 14.40 14.80
N ALA A 439 36.11 14.82 13.58
CA ALA A 439 36.80 13.95 12.64
C ALA A 439 38.09 13.39 13.25
N ASN A 440 38.45 12.17 12.87
CA ASN A 440 39.59 11.40 13.42
C ASN A 440 39.38 10.88 14.87
N THR A 441 38.22 11.01 15.48
CA THR A 441 37.88 10.30 16.72
C THR A 441 38.08 8.80 16.50
N PRO A 442 38.84 8.09 17.38
CA PRO A 442 39.07 6.66 17.24
C PRO A 442 37.80 5.86 17.58
N ILE A 443 37.62 4.76 16.88
CA ILE A 443 36.50 3.81 17.07
C ILE A 443 37.06 2.46 17.51
N TYR A 444 36.39 1.83 18.45
CA TYR A 444 36.84 0.64 19.17
C TYR A 444 35.89 -0.54 18.96
N ALA A 445 36.43 -1.77 18.94
CA ALA A 445 35.61 -2.97 18.88
C ALA A 445 34.92 -3.23 20.24
N PRO A 446 33.58 -3.38 20.30
CA PRO A 446 32.87 -3.60 21.56
C PRO A 446 33.17 -4.96 22.21
N MET A 447 33.52 -5.96 21.41
CA MET A 447 33.96 -7.30 21.79
C MET A 447 34.88 -7.85 20.73
N ASP A 448 35.47 -9.04 20.99
CA ASP A 448 36.30 -9.73 20.01
C ASP A 448 35.55 -9.91 18.69
N ALA A 449 36.26 -9.71 17.58
CA ALA A 449 35.66 -9.72 16.25
C ALA A 449 36.60 -10.23 15.18
N THR A 450 36.03 -10.63 14.06
CA THR A 450 36.73 -10.90 12.81
C THR A 450 36.26 -9.90 11.75
N VAL A 451 37.19 -9.28 11.04
CA VAL A 451 36.86 -8.37 9.93
C VAL A 451 36.20 -9.15 8.81
N HIS A 452 34.92 -8.83 8.52
CA HIS A 452 34.15 -9.47 7.46
C HIS A 452 34.25 -8.69 6.13
N VAL A 453 33.99 -7.37 6.15
CA VAL A 453 34.04 -6.49 4.98
C VAL A 453 34.82 -5.24 5.28
N ILE A 454 35.56 -4.75 4.30
CA ILE A 454 36.18 -3.42 4.30
C ILE A 454 35.99 -2.82 2.90
N GLU A 455 35.42 -1.64 2.82
CA GLU A 455 35.17 -0.95 1.56
C GLU A 455 35.32 0.58 1.74
N ASN A 456 35.62 1.28 0.63
CA ASN A 456 35.51 2.74 0.57
C ASN A 456 34.47 3.13 -0.47
N ARG A 457 33.32 3.63 -0.02
CA ARG A 457 32.18 4.02 -0.83
C ARG A 457 32.15 5.53 -0.97
N THR A 458 32.55 6.05 -2.12
CA THR A 458 32.77 7.47 -2.36
C THR A 458 31.57 8.23 -2.93
N GLY A 459 30.41 7.60 -3.02
CA GLY A 459 29.19 8.21 -3.49
C GLY A 459 28.75 9.42 -2.66
N HIS A 460 27.97 10.33 -3.23
CA HIS A 460 27.32 11.41 -2.50
C HIS A 460 26.30 10.81 -1.52
N LEU A 461 26.35 11.19 -0.26
CA LEU A 461 25.55 10.67 0.85
C LEU A 461 25.74 9.16 1.12
N ASP A 462 26.82 8.57 0.63
CA ASP A 462 27.23 7.21 0.92
C ASP A 462 28.09 7.12 2.19
N TYR A 463 28.55 5.95 2.56
CA TYR A 463 29.25 5.69 3.83
C TYR A 463 30.72 6.21 3.88
N GLY A 464 31.39 6.48 2.76
CA GLY A 464 32.86 6.63 2.78
C GLY A 464 33.53 5.32 3.17
N GLY A 465 34.49 5.36 4.11
CA GLY A 465 35.07 4.13 4.67
C GLY A 465 34.01 3.35 5.47
N VAL A 466 33.89 2.04 5.20
CA VAL A 466 32.99 1.13 5.89
C VAL A 466 33.71 -0.14 6.30
N VAL A 467 33.41 -0.60 7.53
CA VAL A 467 33.90 -1.89 8.07
C VAL A 467 32.69 -2.66 8.60
N ILE A 468 32.61 -3.95 8.26
CA ILE A 468 31.68 -4.89 8.89
C ILE A 468 32.51 -5.90 9.70
N LEU A 469 32.17 -6.05 10.96
CA LEU A 469 32.80 -7.02 11.86
C LEU A 469 31.82 -8.17 12.13
N ALA A 470 32.31 -9.41 12.12
CA ALA A 470 31.62 -10.60 12.61
C ALA A 470 31.99 -10.85 14.07
N HIS A 471 30.99 -11.15 14.88
CA HIS A 471 31.13 -11.46 16.30
C HIS A 471 30.52 -12.81 16.60
N ASP A 472 31.15 -13.59 17.47
CA ASP A 472 30.63 -14.87 17.92
C ASP A 472 30.17 -14.77 19.39
N THR A 473 28.97 -15.27 19.67
CA THR A 473 28.48 -15.38 21.04
C THR A 473 29.16 -16.55 21.75
N SER A 474 29.07 -16.59 23.08
CA SER A 474 29.56 -17.73 23.87
C SER A 474 28.83 -19.05 23.56
N GLU A 475 27.72 -19.00 22.88
CA GLU A 475 26.89 -20.14 22.49
C GLU A 475 27.16 -20.62 21.04
N GLY A 476 28.07 -19.91 20.32
CA GLY A 476 28.50 -20.27 18.96
C GLY A 476 27.60 -19.69 17.85
N ASP A 477 26.68 -18.80 18.18
CA ASP A 477 25.91 -18.05 17.18
C ASP A 477 26.67 -16.80 16.75
N SER A 478 26.60 -16.42 15.47
CA SER A 478 27.29 -15.24 14.94
C SER A 478 26.30 -14.10 14.62
N PHE A 479 26.74 -12.85 14.88
CA PHE A 479 26.07 -11.63 14.47
C PHE A 479 27.08 -10.62 13.94
N TYR A 480 26.61 -9.52 13.38
CA TYR A 480 27.48 -8.58 12.65
C TYR A 480 27.23 -7.14 13.07
N THR A 481 28.31 -6.31 13.00
CA THR A 481 28.21 -4.87 13.23
C THR A 481 28.83 -4.10 12.07
N LEU A 482 28.16 -3.04 11.62
CA LEU A 482 28.63 -2.13 10.59
C LEU A 482 29.04 -0.81 11.20
N TYR A 483 30.19 -0.32 10.78
CA TYR A 483 30.79 0.97 11.11
C TYR A 483 30.91 1.78 9.84
N GLY A 484 30.09 2.80 9.67
CA GLY A 484 30.08 3.71 8.51
C GLY A 484 30.72 5.06 8.80
N HIS A 485 30.94 5.85 7.77
CA HIS A 485 31.48 7.21 7.77
C HIS A 485 32.94 7.31 8.30
N LEU A 486 33.70 6.26 8.06
CA LEU A 486 35.09 6.14 8.53
C LEU A 486 36.05 6.85 7.59
N ASN A 487 37.24 7.17 8.15
CA ASN A 487 38.42 7.57 7.36
C ASN A 487 38.83 6.41 6.42
N PRO A 488 38.95 6.63 5.11
CA PRO A 488 39.32 5.58 4.14
C PRO A 488 40.66 4.89 4.38
N GLU A 489 41.56 5.48 5.19
CA GLU A 489 42.80 4.82 5.61
C GLU A 489 42.57 3.42 6.24
N VAL A 490 41.35 3.14 6.73
CA VAL A 490 41.03 1.83 7.27
C VAL A 490 41.18 0.72 6.23
N CYS A 491 40.93 1.01 4.96
CA CYS A 491 41.07 0.07 3.85
C CYS A 491 42.54 -0.33 3.58
N GLU A 492 43.48 0.49 4.02
CA GLU A 492 44.91 0.19 3.90
C GLU A 492 45.45 -0.60 5.10
N LYS A 493 44.78 -0.47 6.27
CA LYS A 493 45.30 -0.98 7.56
C LYS A 493 44.72 -2.34 7.94
N LEU A 494 43.50 -2.65 7.52
CA LEU A 494 42.80 -3.88 7.86
C LEU A 494 42.63 -4.79 6.64
N LYS A 495 42.39 -6.07 6.88
CA LYS A 495 42.07 -7.07 5.84
C LYS A 495 40.94 -7.98 6.28
N PRO A 496 40.07 -8.43 5.36
CA PRO A 496 39.08 -9.46 5.66
C PRO A 496 39.72 -10.70 6.28
N GLY A 497 39.09 -11.27 7.31
CA GLY A 497 39.61 -12.40 8.09
C GLY A 497 40.56 -12.04 9.24
N GLN A 498 40.95 -10.75 9.38
CA GLN A 498 41.80 -10.30 10.50
C GLN A 498 40.95 -10.24 11.79
N THR A 499 41.53 -10.75 12.90
CA THR A 499 40.92 -10.65 14.23
C THR A 499 41.23 -9.29 14.88
N ILE A 500 40.25 -8.77 15.62
CA ILE A 500 40.35 -7.55 16.41
C ILE A 500 39.91 -7.88 17.85
N GLU A 501 40.78 -7.62 18.82
CA GLU A 501 40.47 -7.85 20.23
C GLU A 501 39.53 -6.74 20.77
N LYS A 502 38.68 -7.11 21.72
CA LYS A 502 37.81 -6.20 22.46
C LYS A 502 38.55 -4.98 23.00
N GLY A 503 37.99 -3.80 22.77
CA GLY A 503 38.56 -2.49 23.19
C GLY A 503 39.77 -2.03 22.40
N THR A 504 40.12 -2.68 21.30
CA THR A 504 41.15 -2.22 20.39
C THR A 504 40.65 -1.14 19.45
N PRO A 505 41.32 0.03 19.32
CA PRO A 505 40.98 1.02 18.29
C PRO A 505 41.41 0.49 16.92
N PHE A 506 40.47 0.37 15.99
CA PHE A 506 40.72 -0.22 14.67
C PHE A 506 40.51 0.74 13.50
N CYS A 507 39.75 1.85 13.71
CA CYS A 507 39.49 2.86 12.69
C CYS A 507 39.27 4.24 13.32
N LYS A 508 38.98 5.25 12.49
CA LYS A 508 38.69 6.64 12.88
C LYS A 508 37.57 7.20 12.06
N LEU A 509 36.86 8.20 12.59
CA LEU A 509 35.86 8.96 11.86
C LEU A 509 36.47 9.74 10.69
N GLY A 510 35.78 9.75 9.55
CA GLY A 510 36.17 10.51 8.37
C GLY A 510 35.79 11.99 8.49
N THR A 511 36.45 12.82 7.67
CA THR A 511 36.03 14.21 7.40
C THR A 511 34.86 14.23 6.43
N PRO A 512 34.10 15.34 6.29
CA PRO A 512 33.01 15.44 5.29
C PRO A 512 33.45 15.16 3.85
N SER A 513 34.69 15.40 3.49
CA SER A 513 35.25 15.08 2.17
C SER A 513 35.53 13.58 1.95
N GLN A 514 35.58 12.80 3.04
CA GLN A 514 35.93 11.38 3.06
C GLN A 514 34.72 10.47 3.30
N ASN A 515 33.64 10.98 3.86
CA ASN A 515 32.53 10.22 4.41
C ASN A 515 31.19 10.43 3.67
N GLY A 516 31.23 10.79 2.39
CA GLY A 516 30.03 11.03 1.59
C GLY A 516 29.45 12.46 1.70
N GLY A 517 30.03 13.33 2.53
CA GLY A 517 29.58 14.72 2.71
C GLY A 517 28.85 14.98 4.03
N TRP A 518 28.80 13.99 4.91
CA TRP A 518 28.16 14.09 6.21
C TRP A 518 28.99 14.84 7.26
N ALA A 519 28.35 15.36 8.29
CA ALA A 519 29.04 15.73 9.52
C ALA A 519 29.79 14.50 10.06
N PRO A 520 31.00 14.68 10.69
CA PRO A 520 31.73 13.56 11.23
C PRO A 520 30.92 12.82 12.31
N HIS A 521 30.62 11.55 12.08
CA HIS A 521 29.92 10.67 13.00
C HIS A 521 30.21 9.21 12.67
N ILE A 522 29.92 8.33 13.59
CA ILE A 522 29.84 6.90 13.35
C ILE A 522 28.40 6.52 13.07
N HIS A 523 28.13 5.84 11.97
CA HIS A 523 26.91 5.08 11.74
C HIS A 523 27.13 3.68 12.30
N PHE A 524 26.54 3.39 13.46
CA PHE A 524 26.71 2.13 14.16
C PHE A 524 25.46 1.27 14.06
N GLN A 525 25.52 0.24 13.23
CA GLN A 525 24.41 -0.66 12.92
C GLN A 525 24.79 -2.09 13.26
N MET A 526 23.82 -2.93 13.65
CA MET A 526 24.02 -4.37 13.80
C MET A 526 23.05 -5.15 12.92
N ALA A 527 23.41 -6.40 12.60
CA ALA A 527 22.56 -7.35 11.90
C ALA A 527 22.66 -8.75 12.49
N LEU A 528 21.54 -9.44 12.60
CA LEU A 528 21.44 -10.81 13.13
C LEU A 528 21.71 -11.88 12.06
N THR A 529 21.78 -11.49 10.79
CA THR A 529 22.05 -12.38 9.65
C THR A 529 22.63 -11.57 8.49
N LEU A 530 23.39 -12.25 7.63
CA LEU A 530 23.80 -11.70 6.32
C LEU A 530 22.90 -12.16 5.17
N ASP A 531 21.93 -13.03 5.45
CA ASP A 531 20.98 -13.49 4.45
C ASP A 531 20.24 -12.31 3.82
N GLY A 532 20.41 -12.13 2.51
CA GLY A 532 19.85 -11.03 1.74
C GLY A 532 20.53 -9.67 1.91
N LEU A 533 21.53 -9.53 2.78
CA LEU A 533 22.30 -8.30 2.95
C LEU A 533 23.59 -8.29 2.15
N GLY A 534 24.25 -9.44 2.05
CA GLY A 534 25.58 -9.52 1.43
C GLY A 534 26.56 -8.57 2.10
N ASN A 535 27.35 -7.87 1.28
CA ASN A 535 28.31 -6.87 1.75
C ASN A 535 27.75 -5.44 1.78
N ASP A 536 26.61 -5.20 1.10
CA ASP A 536 26.01 -3.87 0.92
C ASP A 536 24.75 -3.69 1.77
N TRP A 537 24.95 -3.39 3.03
CA TRP A 537 23.83 -3.19 3.96
C TRP A 537 23.15 -1.84 3.72
N PRO A 538 21.81 -1.82 3.69
CA PRO A 538 21.07 -0.56 3.73
C PRO A 538 21.21 0.06 5.12
N GLY A 539 21.64 1.33 5.16
CA GLY A 539 21.63 2.14 6.40
C GLY A 539 20.26 2.76 6.67
N VAL A 540 19.36 2.64 5.70
CA VAL A 540 18.04 3.27 5.69
C VAL A 540 17.02 2.31 5.10
N SER A 541 15.88 2.12 5.77
CA SER A 541 14.81 1.21 5.32
C SER A 541 13.60 1.94 4.71
N ASP A 542 12.84 1.18 3.93
CA ASP A 542 11.48 1.55 3.53
C ASP A 542 10.54 1.40 4.74
N PRO A 543 9.73 2.41 5.07
CA PRO A 543 8.74 2.33 6.15
C PRO A 543 7.73 1.19 6.02
N ASP A 544 7.41 0.72 4.80
CA ASP A 544 6.53 -0.43 4.59
C ASP A 544 7.14 -1.76 5.07
N GLU A 545 8.45 -1.77 5.33
CA GLU A 545 9.22 -2.95 5.76
C GLU A 545 9.81 -2.80 7.17
N ASN A 546 9.27 -1.90 7.97
CA ASN A 546 9.79 -1.59 9.30
C ASN A 546 9.97 -2.82 10.19
N ASP A 547 9.01 -3.74 10.21
CA ASP A 547 9.10 -4.95 11.04
C ASP A 547 10.22 -5.88 10.57
N LEU A 548 10.40 -6.02 9.25
CA LEU A 548 11.49 -6.79 8.66
C LEU A 548 12.85 -6.21 9.08
N TRP A 549 13.02 -4.90 8.90
CA TRP A 549 14.32 -4.27 9.15
C TRP A 549 14.65 -4.17 10.63
N ARG A 550 13.66 -3.99 11.51
CA ARG A 550 13.86 -4.12 12.97
C ARG A 550 14.28 -5.53 13.37
N ALA A 551 13.77 -6.54 12.69
CA ALA A 551 14.09 -7.92 12.99
C ALA A 551 15.48 -8.34 12.45
N ILE A 552 15.89 -7.83 11.28
CA ILE A 552 17.24 -8.08 10.72
C ILE A 552 18.30 -7.22 11.42
N CYS A 553 18.02 -5.91 11.56
CA CYS A 553 18.92 -4.90 12.11
C CYS A 553 18.31 -4.29 13.39
N PRO A 554 18.30 -5.00 14.53
CA PRO A 554 17.73 -4.47 15.77
C PRO A 554 18.58 -3.34 16.35
N ASN A 555 18.04 -2.66 17.37
CA ASN A 555 18.72 -1.57 18.06
C ASN A 555 20.08 -2.00 18.62
N PRO A 556 21.20 -1.37 18.24
CA PRO A 556 22.53 -1.72 18.73
C PRO A 556 22.83 -1.20 20.14
N ALA A 557 21.85 -0.64 20.86
CA ALA A 557 22.00 -0.02 22.18
C ALA A 557 22.76 -0.90 23.19
N ALA A 558 22.52 -2.22 23.21
CA ALA A 558 23.19 -3.14 24.10
C ALA A 558 24.71 -3.10 23.95
N LEU A 559 25.21 -3.09 22.69
CA LEU A 559 26.64 -2.99 22.35
C LEU A 559 27.25 -1.63 22.71
N LEU A 560 26.43 -0.60 22.89
CA LEU A 560 26.81 0.73 23.38
C LEU A 560 26.72 0.85 24.91
N ASN A 561 26.35 -0.23 25.61
CA ASN A 561 26.03 -0.26 27.04
C ASN A 561 24.89 0.69 27.44
N LEU A 562 23.96 0.95 26.53
CA LEU A 562 22.82 1.84 26.73
C LEU A 562 21.50 1.06 26.84
N PRO A 563 20.51 1.57 27.56
CA PRO A 563 19.16 1.03 27.49
C PRO A 563 18.52 1.34 26.14
N ASP A 564 17.74 0.40 25.60
CA ASP A 564 17.07 0.55 24.30
C ASP A 564 16.17 1.79 24.25
N ALA A 565 15.48 2.10 25.33
CA ALA A 565 14.62 3.27 25.46
C ALA A 565 15.36 4.62 25.29
N LYS A 566 16.68 4.67 25.53
CA LYS A 566 17.48 5.89 25.31
C LYS A 566 17.69 6.15 23.82
N THR A 567 17.96 5.11 23.06
CA THR A 567 18.36 5.23 21.65
C THR A 567 17.22 5.07 20.64
N ALA A 568 16.10 4.45 21.06
CA ALA A 568 14.95 4.24 20.19
C ALA A 568 14.18 5.56 19.95
N TYR A 569 13.92 5.88 18.69
CA TYR A 569 13.03 6.98 18.34
C TYR A 569 11.57 6.61 18.68
N ALA A 570 10.89 7.48 19.39
CA ALA A 570 9.47 7.33 19.71
C ALA A 570 8.61 8.04 18.65
N THR A 571 7.99 7.27 17.77
CA THR A 571 7.01 7.77 16.80
C THR A 571 5.65 7.97 17.47
N THR A 572 4.89 8.98 17.03
CA THR A 572 3.46 9.08 17.36
C THR A 572 2.71 7.98 16.60
N ASP A 573 1.95 7.16 17.31
CA ASP A 573 1.16 6.10 16.67
C ASP A 573 -0.06 6.72 15.93
N LYS A 574 -0.13 6.49 14.63
CA LYS A 574 -1.26 6.92 13.78
C LYS A 574 -2.60 6.36 14.29
N ALA A 575 -2.62 5.14 14.82
CA ALA A 575 -3.82 4.53 15.36
C ALA A 575 -4.33 5.27 16.61
N ASP A 576 -3.44 5.72 17.49
CA ASP A 576 -3.78 6.51 18.67
C ASP A 576 -4.34 7.89 18.28
N VAL A 577 -3.72 8.55 17.30
CA VAL A 577 -4.23 9.83 16.74
C VAL A 577 -5.62 9.65 16.13
N PHE A 578 -5.83 8.56 15.40
CA PHE A 578 -7.13 8.24 14.80
C PHE A 578 -8.19 7.92 15.85
N ALA A 579 -7.84 7.16 16.89
CA ALA A 579 -8.73 6.88 18.02
C ALA A 579 -9.10 8.17 18.77
N GLY A 580 -8.12 9.04 19.05
CA GLY A 580 -8.34 10.35 19.65
C GLY A 580 -9.27 11.24 18.80
N ARG A 581 -9.07 11.24 17.47
CA ARG A 581 -9.96 11.96 16.56
C ARG A 581 -11.41 11.46 16.65
N LYS A 582 -11.62 10.14 16.69
CA LYS A 582 -12.97 9.56 16.86
C LYS A 582 -13.60 9.89 18.22
N ALA A 583 -12.78 10.00 19.26
CA ALA A 583 -13.26 10.30 20.61
C ALA A 583 -13.63 11.77 20.82
N TYR A 584 -12.95 12.69 20.14
CA TYR A 584 -13.03 14.12 20.44
C TYR A 584 -13.70 14.97 19.36
N PHE A 585 -13.83 14.47 18.13
CA PHE A 585 -14.46 15.20 17.02
C PHE A 585 -15.82 14.60 16.68
N GLY A 586 -16.73 15.42 16.11
CA GLY A 586 -18.05 14.96 15.71
C GLY A 586 -18.01 13.89 14.61
N ASP A 587 -18.88 12.92 14.65
CA ASP A 587 -18.94 11.79 13.70
C ASP A 587 -19.18 12.22 12.25
N ASN A 588 -19.71 13.42 12.04
CA ASN A 588 -19.89 14.01 10.72
C ASN A 588 -18.60 14.57 10.07
N LEU A 589 -17.50 14.63 10.81
CA LEU A 589 -16.19 15.03 10.29
C LEU A 589 -15.44 13.80 9.74
N VAL A 590 -15.97 13.22 8.67
CA VAL A 590 -15.37 12.06 8.00
C VAL A 590 -14.06 12.41 7.31
N LEU A 591 -13.14 11.45 7.28
CA LEU A 591 -11.90 11.54 6.51
C LEU A 591 -12.15 11.12 5.06
N SER A 592 -11.40 11.70 4.12
CA SER A 592 -11.56 11.42 2.69
C SER A 592 -10.97 10.07 2.26
N TYR A 593 -10.18 9.42 3.11
CA TYR A 593 -9.43 8.20 2.80
C TYR A 593 -9.79 7.08 3.77
N ARG A 594 -9.81 5.84 3.29
CA ARG A 594 -10.02 4.64 4.12
C ARG A 594 -8.85 4.39 5.06
N ASP A 595 -7.62 4.56 4.54
CA ASP A 595 -6.39 4.61 5.33
C ASP A 595 -5.90 6.06 5.35
N PRO A 596 -6.18 6.83 6.41
CA PRO A 596 -5.83 8.24 6.47
C PRO A 596 -4.32 8.43 6.61
N ILE A 597 -3.78 9.40 5.86
CA ILE A 597 -2.37 9.80 5.95
C ILE A 597 -2.21 10.74 7.13
N MET A 598 -1.20 10.50 7.97
CA MET A 598 -0.80 11.42 9.04
C MET A 598 0.28 12.36 8.51
N LEU A 599 -0.07 13.60 8.22
CA LEU A 599 0.84 14.60 7.68
C LEU A 599 1.51 15.38 8.82
N VAL A 600 2.83 15.45 8.82
CA VAL A 600 3.62 16.12 9.86
C VAL A 600 4.42 17.31 9.34
N ARG A 601 4.64 17.42 8.04
CA ARG A 601 5.43 18.50 7.44
C ARG A 601 4.94 18.85 6.03
N GLY A 602 5.20 20.09 5.62
CA GLY A 602 4.99 20.55 4.25
C GLY A 602 6.20 21.34 3.74
N TRP A 603 6.42 21.34 2.43
CA TRP A 603 7.41 22.16 1.74
C TRP A 603 6.96 22.44 0.31
N GLN A 604 6.76 23.71 -0.03
CA GLN A 604 6.24 24.15 -1.35
C GLN A 604 4.95 23.37 -1.72
N HIS A 605 5.00 22.53 -2.75
CA HIS A 605 3.88 21.70 -3.22
C HIS A 605 3.99 20.23 -2.78
N HIS A 606 4.78 19.94 -1.74
CA HIS A 606 4.89 18.60 -1.16
C HIS A 606 4.45 18.59 0.30
N LEU A 607 3.88 17.45 0.70
CA LEU A 607 3.54 17.09 2.08
C LEU A 607 4.36 15.86 2.48
N PHE A 608 4.66 15.71 3.75
CA PHE A 608 5.40 14.57 4.28
C PHE A 608 4.61 13.93 5.41
N ASP A 609 4.54 12.60 5.39
CA ASP A 609 3.94 11.84 6.48
C ASP A 609 4.92 11.66 7.67
N GLU A 610 4.47 10.99 8.72
CA GLU A 610 5.23 10.67 9.93
C GLU A 610 6.48 9.82 9.67
N TRP A 611 6.53 9.17 8.50
CA TRP A 611 7.66 8.37 8.04
C TRP A 611 8.60 9.13 7.09
N GLY A 612 8.34 10.40 6.83
CA GLY A 612 9.13 11.23 5.91
C GLY A 612 8.89 10.96 4.42
N ARG A 613 7.84 10.22 4.04
CA ARG A 613 7.46 10.02 2.66
C ARG A 613 6.90 11.29 2.05
N PRO A 614 7.43 11.75 0.90
CA PRO A 614 6.92 12.92 0.21
C PRO A 614 5.70 12.61 -0.67
N TYR A 615 4.67 13.41 -0.55
CA TYR A 615 3.49 13.38 -1.40
C TYR A 615 3.39 14.67 -2.20
N LEU A 616 3.11 14.59 -3.51
CA LEU A 616 2.76 15.76 -4.31
C LEU A 616 1.37 16.24 -3.90
N ASP A 617 1.28 17.47 -3.37
CA ASP A 617 0.01 18.07 -3.00
C ASP A 617 -0.72 18.62 -4.24
N ALA A 618 -1.56 17.80 -4.83
CA ALA A 618 -2.44 18.17 -5.92
C ALA A 618 -3.89 18.42 -5.45
N TYR A 619 -4.10 18.54 -4.13
CA TYR A 619 -5.44 18.64 -3.54
C TYR A 619 -5.67 19.96 -2.77
N ASN A 620 -4.71 20.38 -1.92
CA ASN A 620 -4.90 21.52 -1.04
C ASN A 620 -4.73 22.85 -1.79
N ASN A 621 -5.76 23.67 -1.75
CA ASN A 621 -5.74 25.04 -2.31
C ASN A 621 -5.47 26.14 -1.28
N VAL A 622 -5.52 25.82 0.02
CA VAL A 622 -5.31 26.78 1.10
C VAL A 622 -3.90 27.40 1.11
N PRO A 623 -2.81 26.63 1.02
CA PRO A 623 -1.47 27.21 0.98
C PRO A 623 -1.16 27.79 -0.41
N HIS A 624 -1.66 29.00 -0.68
CA HIS A 624 -1.63 29.64 -1.99
C HIS A 624 -0.22 29.77 -2.60
N VAL A 625 0.80 30.02 -1.79
CA VAL A 625 2.21 30.10 -2.19
C VAL A 625 3.00 28.85 -1.81
N GLY A 626 2.32 27.76 -1.49
CA GLY A 626 2.90 26.52 -1.03
C GLY A 626 3.13 26.44 0.47
N HIS A 627 3.42 25.24 0.94
CA HIS A 627 3.65 24.94 2.35
C HIS A 627 4.98 25.53 2.83
N ALA A 628 5.02 25.95 4.10
CA ALA A 628 6.21 26.40 4.81
C ALA A 628 7.02 27.49 4.05
N HIS A 629 6.37 28.45 3.40
CA HIS A 629 7.04 29.47 2.62
C HIS A 629 7.95 30.35 3.52
N PRO A 630 9.27 30.43 3.28
CA PRO A 630 10.24 30.99 4.23
C PRO A 630 10.02 32.47 4.51
N ARG A 631 9.59 33.27 3.54
CA ARG A 631 9.29 34.70 3.75
C ARG A 631 8.07 34.91 4.63
N ILE A 632 7.02 34.07 4.46
CA ILE A 632 5.81 34.15 5.30
C ILE A 632 6.16 33.77 6.74
N GLN A 633 6.93 32.66 6.92
CA GLN A 633 7.39 32.22 8.23
C GLN A 633 8.19 33.32 8.94
N ALA A 634 9.16 33.95 8.26
CA ALA A 634 10.00 35.00 8.82
C ALA A 634 9.17 36.23 9.25
N VAL A 635 8.25 36.69 8.39
CA VAL A 635 7.40 37.87 8.70
C VAL A 635 6.42 37.54 9.82
N ALA A 636 5.80 36.36 9.83
CA ALA A 636 4.89 35.93 10.89
C ALA A 636 5.62 35.86 12.25
N THR A 637 6.80 35.25 12.27
CA THR A 637 7.64 35.15 13.48
C THR A 637 8.04 36.54 14.01
N ASP A 638 8.47 37.44 13.12
CA ASP A 638 8.85 38.81 13.51
C ASP A 638 7.64 39.58 14.05
N GLN A 639 6.49 39.48 13.39
CA GLN A 639 5.28 40.18 13.88
C GLN A 639 4.78 39.65 15.23
N LEU A 640 4.78 38.33 15.44
CA LEU A 640 4.37 37.70 16.70
C LEU A 640 5.30 38.11 17.88
N LYS A 641 6.60 38.28 17.60
CA LYS A 641 7.55 38.83 18.63
C LYS A 641 7.28 40.25 19.02
N ARG A 642 6.61 41.05 18.17
CA ARG A 642 6.34 42.45 18.42
C ARG A 642 4.97 42.71 19.01
N ILE A 643 3.91 42.26 18.32
CA ILE A 643 2.54 42.49 18.77
C ILE A 643 1.56 41.58 18.03
N ASN A 644 0.59 41.06 18.78
CA ASN A 644 -0.63 40.44 18.27
C ASN A 644 -1.81 41.07 19.03
N SER A 645 -2.61 41.92 18.38
CA SER A 645 -3.70 42.70 19.00
C SER A 645 -4.89 42.84 18.04
N ASN A 646 -5.99 43.39 18.55
CA ASN A 646 -7.21 43.60 17.78
C ASN A 646 -7.19 44.91 16.96
N THR A 647 -8.21 45.10 16.13
CA THR A 647 -8.34 46.20 15.17
C THR A 647 -8.68 47.56 15.79
N ARG A 648 -8.80 47.67 17.13
CA ARG A 648 -9.11 48.96 17.80
C ARG A 648 -7.94 49.95 17.78
N TYR A 649 -6.73 49.46 17.48
CA TYR A 649 -5.53 50.27 17.44
C TYR A 649 -5.04 50.44 16.01
N LEU A 650 -4.46 51.59 15.70
CA LEU A 650 -3.87 51.85 14.40
C LEU A 650 -2.62 51.01 14.21
N HIS A 651 -2.53 50.36 13.07
CA HIS A 651 -1.34 49.63 12.65
C HIS A 651 -1.11 49.81 11.15
N SER A 652 0.07 50.26 10.75
CA SER A 652 0.39 50.58 9.36
C SER A 652 0.25 49.40 8.37
N ALA A 653 0.50 48.18 8.82
CA ALA A 653 0.38 46.98 7.97
C ALA A 653 -1.08 46.77 7.50
N GLN A 654 -2.09 47.11 8.29
CA GLN A 654 -3.49 46.96 7.88
C GLN A 654 -3.83 47.86 6.68
N THR A 655 -3.48 49.15 6.74
CA THR A 655 -3.73 50.08 5.66
C THR A 655 -2.89 49.77 4.42
N THR A 656 -1.63 49.40 4.60
CA THR A 656 -0.76 48.98 3.47
C THR A 656 -1.29 47.74 2.77
N PHE A 657 -1.81 46.79 3.53
CA PHE A 657 -2.40 45.55 2.93
C PHE A 657 -3.71 45.86 2.22
N ALA A 658 -4.57 46.68 2.83
CA ALA A 658 -5.82 47.11 2.21
C ALA A 658 -5.58 47.85 0.89
N ASP A 659 -4.66 48.79 0.84
CA ASP A 659 -4.29 49.54 -0.36
C ASP A 659 -3.78 48.62 -1.48
N LYS A 660 -2.85 47.71 -1.14
CA LYS A 660 -2.34 46.71 -2.11
C LYS A 660 -3.42 45.75 -2.64
N LEU A 661 -4.36 45.34 -1.78
CA LEU A 661 -5.45 44.43 -2.18
C LEU A 661 -6.43 45.16 -3.10
N LEU A 662 -6.89 46.33 -2.70
CA LEU A 662 -7.85 47.14 -3.45
C LEU A 662 -7.30 47.57 -4.82
N SER A 663 -5.99 47.86 -4.92
CA SER A 663 -5.34 48.15 -6.22
C SER A 663 -5.37 47.03 -7.24
N LYS A 664 -5.77 45.81 -6.85
CA LYS A 664 -5.92 44.63 -7.70
C LYS A 664 -7.37 44.30 -8.04
N LEU A 665 -8.32 45.04 -7.46
CA LEU A 665 -9.74 44.82 -7.71
C LEU A 665 -10.25 45.82 -8.74
N PRO A 666 -11.32 45.48 -9.50
CA PRO A 666 -11.93 46.40 -10.45
C PRO A 666 -12.64 47.55 -9.76
N ASP A 667 -12.65 48.73 -10.42
CA ASP A 667 -13.50 49.85 -10.00
C ASP A 667 -14.99 49.43 -10.01
N PRO A 668 -15.82 49.79 -9.04
CA PRO A 668 -15.63 50.70 -7.92
C PRO A 668 -15.43 50.03 -6.55
N LEU A 669 -14.71 48.89 -6.49
CA LEU A 669 -14.45 48.18 -5.22
C LEU A 669 -13.33 48.90 -4.44
N GLU A 670 -13.72 49.83 -3.54
CA GLU A 670 -12.80 50.72 -2.83
C GLU A 670 -12.74 50.46 -1.35
N VAL A 671 -13.55 49.53 -0.78
CA VAL A 671 -13.65 49.26 0.64
C VAL A 671 -13.49 47.77 0.91
N CYS A 672 -12.70 47.41 1.90
CA CYS A 672 -12.54 46.00 2.33
C CYS A 672 -12.87 45.81 3.82
N PHE A 673 -13.38 44.62 4.13
CA PHE A 673 -13.60 44.11 5.46
C PHE A 673 -12.74 42.87 5.66
N PHE A 674 -11.98 42.78 6.74
CA PHE A 674 -11.21 41.62 7.12
C PHE A 674 -11.97 40.80 8.15
N VAL A 675 -12.16 39.51 7.83
CA VAL A 675 -12.85 38.51 8.67
C VAL A 675 -11.99 37.26 8.79
N ASN A 676 -12.45 36.25 9.56
CA ASN A 676 -11.61 35.07 9.86
C ASN A 676 -11.82 33.88 8.91
N SER A 677 -12.86 33.89 8.09
CA SER A 677 -13.18 32.78 7.19
C SER A 677 -14.03 33.22 6.00
N GLY A 678 -14.07 32.37 4.92
CA GLY A 678 -15.00 32.57 3.83
C GLY A 678 -16.47 32.51 4.27
N SER A 679 -16.81 31.69 5.28
CA SER A 679 -18.15 31.65 5.87
C SER A 679 -18.56 33.02 6.47
N GLU A 680 -17.67 33.65 7.22
CA GLU A 680 -17.91 35.01 7.77
C GLU A 680 -17.97 36.05 6.66
N ALA A 681 -17.14 35.96 5.61
CA ALA A 681 -17.15 36.88 4.48
C ALA A 681 -18.48 36.81 3.72
N ASN A 682 -18.95 35.61 3.40
CA ASN A 682 -20.22 35.42 2.69
C ASN A 682 -21.43 35.80 3.54
N GLU A 683 -21.41 35.51 4.86
CA GLU A 683 -22.44 35.99 5.79
C GLU A 683 -22.50 37.50 5.82
N LEU A 684 -21.35 38.18 5.89
CA LEU A 684 -21.28 39.65 5.86
C LEU A 684 -21.76 40.20 4.51
N ALA A 685 -21.35 39.60 3.38
CA ALA A 685 -21.80 39.97 2.05
C ALA A 685 -23.32 39.84 1.90
N LEU A 686 -23.94 38.75 2.40
CA LEU A 686 -25.38 38.54 2.43
C LEU A 686 -26.08 39.66 3.23
N ARG A 687 -25.55 39.98 4.43
CA ARG A 687 -26.11 41.06 5.27
C ARG A 687 -26.01 42.41 4.60
N LEU A 688 -24.88 42.70 3.94
CA LEU A 688 -24.70 43.97 3.21
C LEU A 688 -25.67 44.07 2.02
N ALA A 689 -25.84 42.96 1.26
CA ALA A 689 -26.78 42.93 0.15
C ALA A 689 -28.22 43.20 0.60
N ARG A 690 -28.66 42.55 1.68
CA ARG A 690 -29.99 42.76 2.29
C ARG A 690 -30.19 44.17 2.83
N ALA A 691 -29.19 44.70 3.56
CA ALA A 691 -29.25 46.06 4.11
C ALA A 691 -29.31 47.13 3.04
N HIS A 692 -28.56 46.95 1.94
CA HIS A 692 -28.51 47.90 0.82
C HIS A 692 -29.80 47.88 -0.01
N THR A 693 -30.30 46.68 -0.33
CA THR A 693 -31.47 46.55 -1.22
C THR A 693 -32.82 46.61 -0.50
N GLY A 694 -32.84 46.40 0.80
CA GLY A 694 -34.07 46.19 1.58
C GLY A 694 -34.83 44.91 1.18
N ALA A 695 -34.20 44.02 0.46
CA ALA A 695 -34.76 42.77 -0.07
C ALA A 695 -34.19 41.55 0.66
N LYS A 696 -34.84 40.36 0.51
CA LYS A 696 -34.45 39.13 1.21
C LYS A 696 -33.93 38.04 0.26
N GLY A 697 -34.46 37.98 -0.97
CA GLY A 697 -34.26 36.84 -1.87
C GLY A 697 -32.87 36.76 -2.47
N MET A 698 -32.35 35.56 -2.60
CA MET A 698 -31.06 35.28 -3.23
C MET A 698 -31.20 34.24 -4.32
N VAL A 699 -30.40 34.40 -5.39
CA VAL A 699 -30.22 33.39 -6.43
C VAL A 699 -28.82 32.84 -6.37
N THR A 700 -28.66 31.54 -6.48
CA THR A 700 -27.35 30.85 -6.46
C THR A 700 -27.35 29.64 -7.41
N PRO A 701 -26.19 29.30 -8.01
CA PRO A 701 -26.10 28.06 -8.80
C PRO A 701 -26.26 26.82 -7.93
N ASP A 702 -26.81 25.76 -8.52
CA ASP A 702 -26.79 24.44 -7.91
C ASP A 702 -25.36 23.96 -7.67
N HIS A 703 -25.17 23.07 -6.69
CA HIS A 703 -23.87 22.52 -6.27
C HIS A 703 -22.88 23.54 -5.64
N GLY A 704 -23.27 24.79 -5.43
CA GLY A 704 -22.43 25.80 -4.75
C GLY A 704 -22.23 25.51 -3.25
N TYR A 705 -21.09 25.96 -2.70
CA TYR A 705 -20.80 25.92 -1.27
C TYR A 705 -20.22 27.26 -0.81
N HIS A 706 -20.87 27.94 0.11
CA HIS A 706 -20.53 29.31 0.53
C HIS A 706 -20.25 29.45 2.03
N GLY A 707 -20.23 28.34 2.78
CA GLY A 707 -19.86 28.34 4.20
C GLY A 707 -20.83 27.64 5.13
N ASN A 708 -20.54 27.70 6.43
CA ASN A 708 -21.22 26.95 7.51
C ASN A 708 -22.01 27.87 8.49
N THR A 709 -22.06 29.18 8.30
CA THR A 709 -22.97 30.03 9.05
C THR A 709 -24.40 29.82 8.57
N THR A 710 -25.42 30.17 9.37
CA THR A 710 -26.84 29.92 9.02
C THR A 710 -27.21 30.47 7.66
N GLY A 711 -26.81 31.74 7.36
CA GLY A 711 -27.12 32.31 6.04
C GLY A 711 -26.28 31.75 4.91
N ALA A 712 -25.00 31.43 5.14
CA ALA A 712 -24.14 30.84 4.12
C ALA A 712 -24.52 29.38 3.80
N ILE A 713 -24.98 28.59 4.79
CA ILE A 713 -25.44 27.22 4.56
C ILE A 713 -26.73 27.16 3.74
N ASP A 714 -27.64 28.10 3.97
CA ASP A 714 -28.86 28.29 3.20
C ASP A 714 -28.61 28.62 1.71
N LEU A 715 -27.45 29.16 1.38
CA LEU A 715 -26.97 29.43 0.01
C LEU A 715 -26.16 28.27 -0.59
N SER A 716 -25.88 27.22 0.18
CA SER A 716 -24.96 26.13 -0.18
C SER A 716 -25.70 24.88 -0.64
N ALA A 717 -26.10 24.83 -1.92
CA ALA A 717 -26.84 23.71 -2.51
C ALA A 717 -26.13 22.35 -2.33
N TYR A 718 -24.79 22.34 -2.34
CA TYR A 718 -23.99 21.17 -2.04
C TYR A 718 -24.32 20.54 -0.67
N LYS A 719 -24.75 21.35 0.32
CA LYS A 719 -25.09 20.86 1.67
C LYS A 719 -26.58 20.55 1.82
N PHE A 720 -27.47 21.47 1.45
CA PHE A 720 -28.89 21.26 1.70
C PHE A 720 -29.53 20.25 0.73
N ASN A 721 -28.93 19.95 -0.42
CA ASN A 721 -29.31 18.85 -1.33
C ASN A 721 -28.63 17.52 -1.01
N ALA A 722 -27.65 17.50 -0.09
CA ALA A 722 -26.98 16.27 0.31
C ALA A 722 -27.90 15.38 1.20
N LYS A 723 -27.48 14.11 1.41
CA LYS A 723 -28.20 13.18 2.30
C LYS A 723 -28.36 13.78 3.70
N GLY A 724 -29.61 13.93 4.14
CA GLY A 724 -29.97 14.59 5.43
C GLY A 724 -30.10 16.11 5.35
N GLY A 725 -29.96 16.72 4.18
CA GLY A 725 -30.27 18.13 3.94
C GLY A 725 -31.77 18.40 3.92
N VAL A 726 -32.14 19.66 4.14
CA VAL A 726 -33.54 20.11 4.28
C VAL A 726 -34.06 20.83 3.02
N GLY A 727 -33.28 20.88 1.94
CA GLY A 727 -33.59 21.67 0.76
C GLY A 727 -33.33 23.18 0.94
N PRO A 728 -33.58 24.00 -0.09
CA PRO A 728 -33.36 25.43 -0.04
C PRO A 728 -34.40 26.12 0.87
N SER A 729 -33.99 27.20 1.54
CA SER A 729 -34.91 28.09 2.25
C SER A 729 -35.82 28.82 1.26
N ASP A 730 -36.99 29.29 1.73
CA ASP A 730 -38.01 30.01 0.94
C ASP A 730 -37.50 31.27 0.20
N TRP A 731 -36.42 31.85 0.69
CA TRP A 731 -35.80 33.02 0.12
C TRP A 731 -34.63 32.72 -0.86
N VAL A 732 -34.36 31.43 -1.16
CA VAL A 732 -33.26 31.01 -2.03
C VAL A 732 -33.79 30.28 -3.25
N GLU A 733 -33.44 30.78 -4.42
CA GLU A 733 -33.73 30.12 -5.68
C GLU A 733 -32.48 29.59 -6.38
N LEU A 734 -32.57 28.39 -6.89
CA LEU A 734 -31.50 27.74 -7.61
C LEU A 734 -31.58 27.94 -9.10
N VAL A 735 -30.41 28.07 -9.72
CA VAL A 735 -30.19 27.96 -11.15
C VAL A 735 -29.24 26.84 -11.45
N GLU A 736 -29.37 26.23 -12.62
CA GLU A 736 -28.43 25.20 -13.08
C GLU A 736 -27.02 25.78 -13.17
N VAL A 737 -26.03 25.03 -12.69
CA VAL A 737 -24.62 25.39 -12.88
C VAL A 737 -24.27 25.41 -14.37
N ALA A 738 -23.57 26.45 -14.83
CA ALA A 738 -23.27 26.66 -16.25
C ALA A 738 -22.15 25.72 -16.73
N ASP A 739 -22.48 24.42 -16.79
CA ASP A 739 -21.61 23.34 -17.28
C ASP A 739 -21.96 23.05 -18.77
N ASP A 740 -21.11 23.49 -19.71
CA ASP A 740 -21.31 23.23 -21.13
C ASP A 740 -20.94 21.82 -21.60
N TYR A 741 -20.54 20.94 -20.67
CA TYR A 741 -20.25 19.52 -20.94
C TYR A 741 -21.41 18.58 -20.53
N ARG A 742 -22.04 18.81 -19.38
CA ARG A 742 -23.11 17.97 -18.80
C ARG A 742 -24.45 18.69 -18.67
N GLY A 743 -24.44 20.02 -18.70
CA GLY A 743 -25.64 20.83 -18.49
C GLY A 743 -26.55 20.88 -19.71
N SER A 744 -27.64 21.65 -19.56
CA SER A 744 -28.72 21.75 -20.55
C SER A 744 -28.28 22.37 -21.89
N PHE A 745 -27.15 23.11 -21.93
CA PHE A 745 -26.66 23.78 -23.14
C PHE A 745 -25.20 23.40 -23.40
N GLY A 746 -24.99 22.56 -24.43
CA GLY A 746 -23.68 21.98 -24.74
C GLY A 746 -22.72 22.95 -25.43
N ARG A 747 -21.45 22.52 -25.58
CA ARG A 747 -20.35 23.32 -26.21
C ARG A 747 -20.63 23.75 -27.63
N ASP A 748 -21.43 22.98 -28.36
CA ASP A 748 -21.78 23.27 -29.74
C ASP A 748 -22.84 24.37 -29.89
N ASP A 749 -23.47 24.81 -28.80
CA ASP A 749 -24.45 25.89 -28.80
C ASP A 749 -23.74 27.25 -28.65
N PRO A 750 -23.72 28.09 -29.67
CA PRO A 750 -23.05 29.38 -29.62
C PRO A 750 -23.64 30.34 -28.60
N ASP A 751 -24.92 30.18 -28.26
CA ASP A 751 -25.68 31.03 -27.33
C ASP A 751 -25.74 30.48 -25.91
N ARG A 752 -25.04 29.41 -25.62
CA ARG A 752 -25.09 28.70 -24.34
C ARG A 752 -24.90 29.61 -23.11
N ALA A 753 -23.99 30.58 -23.20
CA ALA A 753 -23.75 31.53 -22.10
C ALA A 753 -25.01 32.36 -21.78
N GLN A 754 -25.70 32.84 -22.81
CA GLN A 754 -26.93 33.62 -22.66
C GLN A 754 -28.12 32.75 -22.23
N LYS A 755 -28.17 31.50 -22.70
CA LYS A 755 -29.21 30.55 -22.32
C LYS A 755 -29.08 30.13 -20.85
N PHE A 756 -27.86 29.78 -20.35
CA PHE A 756 -27.63 29.56 -18.94
C PHE A 756 -27.96 30.80 -18.10
N ALA A 757 -27.54 31.99 -18.53
CA ALA A 757 -27.90 33.23 -17.84
C ALA A 757 -29.42 33.51 -17.86
N GLY A 758 -30.14 33.05 -18.89
CA GLY A 758 -31.59 33.14 -18.99
C GLY A 758 -32.32 32.36 -17.89
N LEU A 759 -31.74 31.34 -17.32
CA LEU A 759 -32.33 30.58 -16.19
C LEU A 759 -32.53 31.44 -14.94
N VAL A 760 -31.76 32.53 -14.80
CA VAL A 760 -31.88 33.49 -13.69
C VAL A 760 -33.22 34.26 -13.79
N ASP A 761 -33.75 34.51 -14.96
CA ASP A 761 -35.04 35.18 -15.14
C ASP A 761 -36.16 34.36 -14.48
N GLY A 762 -36.18 33.02 -14.69
CA GLY A 762 -37.12 32.13 -14.03
C GLY A 762 -36.98 32.06 -12.51
N ALA A 763 -35.76 32.15 -12.00
CA ALA A 763 -35.51 32.22 -10.53
C ALA A 763 -36.03 33.56 -9.94
N ILE A 764 -35.83 34.67 -10.63
CA ILE A 764 -36.36 35.98 -10.25
C ILE A 764 -37.91 35.96 -10.23
N GLU A 765 -38.54 35.36 -11.27
CA GLU A 765 -40.02 35.20 -11.36
C GLU A 765 -40.55 34.33 -10.21
N ARG A 766 -39.89 33.21 -9.86
CA ARG A 766 -40.35 32.36 -8.74
C ARG A 766 -40.29 33.07 -7.40
N LEU A 767 -39.25 33.88 -7.13
CA LEU A 767 -39.18 34.75 -5.94
C LEU A 767 -40.31 35.80 -5.96
N ALA A 768 -40.57 36.43 -7.13
CA ALA A 768 -41.62 37.43 -7.26
C ALA A 768 -43.03 36.88 -7.02
N VAL A 769 -43.33 35.65 -7.44
CA VAL A 769 -44.59 34.97 -7.16
C VAL A 769 -44.83 34.77 -5.66
N GLN A 770 -43.74 34.66 -4.87
CA GLN A 770 -43.76 34.56 -3.42
C GLN A 770 -43.73 35.91 -2.70
N ASP A 771 -43.82 37.01 -3.44
CA ASP A 771 -43.66 38.40 -2.94
C ASP A 771 -42.26 38.65 -2.30
N ILE A 772 -41.25 37.93 -2.78
CA ILE A 772 -39.87 38.05 -2.29
C ILE A 772 -39.06 38.84 -3.31
N LYS A 773 -38.55 40.01 -2.94
CA LYS A 773 -37.64 40.81 -3.75
C LYS A 773 -36.25 40.27 -3.72
N VAL A 774 -35.54 40.36 -4.85
CA VAL A 774 -34.15 39.89 -5.01
C VAL A 774 -33.19 40.86 -4.35
N ALA A 775 -32.43 40.37 -3.36
CA ALA A 775 -31.30 41.05 -2.72
C ALA A 775 -30.00 40.85 -3.52
N GLY A 776 -29.83 39.68 -4.15
CA GLY A 776 -28.63 39.44 -4.95
C GLY A 776 -28.49 38.02 -5.54
N PHE A 777 -27.35 37.87 -6.18
CA PHE A 777 -26.84 36.61 -6.70
C PHE A 777 -25.49 36.34 -6.09
N ILE A 778 -25.24 35.11 -5.69
CA ILE A 778 -23.93 34.65 -5.20
C ILE A 778 -23.48 33.40 -5.98
N ALA A 779 -22.25 33.37 -6.40
CA ALA A 779 -21.64 32.20 -7.04
C ALA A 779 -20.14 32.15 -6.81
N GLU A 780 -19.61 30.92 -6.74
CA GLU A 780 -18.19 30.69 -6.99
C GLU A 780 -17.90 31.10 -8.45
N THR A 781 -16.88 31.93 -8.67
CA THR A 781 -16.52 32.38 -10.05
C THR A 781 -16.01 31.23 -10.91
N PHE A 782 -15.54 30.17 -10.26
CA PHE A 782 -15.13 28.90 -10.84
C PHE A 782 -15.67 27.78 -9.93
N PRO A 783 -16.85 27.24 -10.21
CA PRO A 783 -17.50 26.26 -9.35
C PRO A 783 -16.61 25.05 -9.05
N SER A 784 -15.98 25.07 -7.88
CA SER A 784 -15.00 24.06 -7.49
C SER A 784 -15.68 22.83 -6.90
N VAL A 785 -16.57 23.02 -5.93
CA VAL A 785 -17.33 21.92 -5.31
C VAL A 785 -18.27 21.27 -6.32
N GLY A 786 -18.78 22.04 -7.29
CA GLY A 786 -19.60 21.56 -8.40
C GLY A 786 -18.86 20.72 -9.46
N GLY A 787 -17.51 20.62 -9.41
CA GLY A 787 -16.74 19.77 -10.31
C GLY A 787 -15.63 20.47 -11.12
N GLN A 788 -15.11 21.58 -10.66
CA GLN A 788 -14.08 22.39 -11.34
C GLN A 788 -14.57 22.89 -12.74
N ILE A 789 -15.76 23.44 -12.76
CA ILE A 789 -16.45 23.83 -14.00
C ILE A 789 -15.97 25.20 -14.46
N ILE A 790 -15.61 25.32 -15.75
CA ILE A 790 -15.29 26.59 -16.39
C ILE A 790 -16.58 27.13 -17.03
N PRO A 791 -17.21 28.17 -16.45
CA PRO A 791 -18.43 28.72 -17.03
C PRO A 791 -18.20 29.25 -18.45
N PRO A 792 -19.17 29.18 -19.36
CA PRO A 792 -19.05 29.74 -20.70
C PRO A 792 -18.73 31.24 -20.67
N LYS A 793 -17.85 31.68 -21.59
CA LYS A 793 -17.45 33.10 -21.69
C LYS A 793 -18.67 34.00 -21.83
N GLY A 794 -18.79 35.01 -20.97
CA GLY A 794 -19.90 35.97 -20.98
C GLY A 794 -21.08 35.59 -20.07
N TYR A 795 -21.06 34.38 -19.48
CA TYR A 795 -22.12 33.91 -18.56
C TYR A 795 -22.31 34.84 -17.36
N LEU A 796 -21.26 35.07 -16.58
CA LEU A 796 -21.33 35.90 -15.37
C LEU A 796 -21.72 37.35 -15.69
N GLN A 797 -21.21 37.93 -16.80
CA GLN A 797 -21.59 39.27 -17.24
C GLN A 797 -23.10 39.35 -17.53
N ALA A 798 -23.65 38.36 -18.21
CA ALA A 798 -25.08 38.28 -18.52
C ALA A 798 -25.95 38.12 -17.26
N VAL A 799 -25.54 37.25 -16.34
CA VAL A 799 -26.21 37.06 -15.04
C VAL A 799 -26.19 38.38 -14.22
N TYR A 800 -25.02 39.00 -14.10
CA TYR A 800 -24.88 40.24 -13.31
C TYR A 800 -25.72 41.37 -13.88
N ALA A 801 -25.85 41.47 -15.22
CA ALA A 801 -26.71 42.45 -15.85
C ALA A 801 -28.18 42.25 -15.47
N LYS A 802 -28.67 41.01 -15.46
CA LYS A 802 -30.06 40.68 -15.09
C LYS A 802 -30.35 40.96 -13.61
N ILE A 803 -29.47 40.57 -12.69
CA ILE A 803 -29.61 40.81 -11.26
C ILE A 803 -29.61 42.31 -10.93
N ARG A 804 -28.69 43.06 -11.55
CA ARG A 804 -28.63 44.53 -11.38
C ARG A 804 -29.87 45.22 -11.94
N ALA A 805 -30.45 44.74 -13.02
CA ALA A 805 -31.67 45.27 -13.62
C ALA A 805 -32.88 45.21 -12.65
N VAL A 806 -32.92 44.27 -11.72
CA VAL A 806 -33.95 44.15 -10.66
C VAL A 806 -33.54 44.78 -9.33
N GLY A 807 -32.40 45.50 -9.29
CA GLY A 807 -31.88 46.18 -8.10
C GLY A 807 -31.09 45.30 -7.14
N GLY A 808 -30.78 44.05 -7.51
CA GLY A 808 -29.98 43.12 -6.71
C GLY A 808 -28.48 43.33 -6.85
N LEU A 809 -27.70 42.86 -5.89
CA LEU A 809 -26.24 42.89 -5.87
C LEU A 809 -25.65 41.52 -6.35
N CYS A 810 -24.41 41.59 -6.85
CA CYS A 810 -23.68 40.41 -7.28
C CYS A 810 -22.50 40.16 -6.35
N ILE A 811 -22.42 38.94 -5.81
CA ILE A 811 -21.40 38.49 -4.90
C ILE A 811 -20.58 37.43 -5.62
N ALA A 812 -19.27 37.70 -5.82
CA ALA A 812 -18.32 36.74 -6.37
C ALA A 812 -17.59 36.05 -5.20
N ASP A 813 -17.82 34.78 -5.01
CA ASP A 813 -17.10 33.97 -4.03
C ASP A 813 -15.78 33.48 -4.65
N GLU A 814 -14.70 34.11 -4.25
CA GLU A 814 -13.34 33.83 -4.70
C GLU A 814 -12.48 33.15 -3.64
N VAL A 815 -13.08 32.51 -2.66
CA VAL A 815 -12.34 31.85 -1.58
C VAL A 815 -11.33 30.83 -2.13
N GLN A 816 -11.60 30.20 -3.25
CA GLN A 816 -10.70 29.26 -3.90
C GLN A 816 -9.92 29.85 -5.09
N THR A 817 -10.37 30.93 -5.67
CA THR A 817 -9.84 31.43 -6.94
C THR A 817 -9.13 32.79 -6.82
N GLY A 818 -9.28 33.47 -5.71
CA GLY A 818 -8.68 34.80 -5.45
C GLY A 818 -7.16 34.82 -5.44
N LEU A 819 -6.60 36.01 -5.38
CA LEU A 819 -5.16 36.29 -5.25
C LEU A 819 -4.30 35.72 -6.39
N GLY A 820 -4.82 35.70 -7.62
CA GLY A 820 -4.08 35.35 -8.83
C GLY A 820 -4.00 33.85 -9.10
N ARG A 821 -4.79 33.00 -8.44
CA ARG A 821 -4.78 31.54 -8.69
C ARG A 821 -5.19 31.17 -10.12
N LEU A 822 -6.13 31.87 -10.71
CA LEU A 822 -6.58 31.67 -12.10
C LEU A 822 -5.97 32.67 -13.09
N GLY A 823 -5.07 33.50 -12.63
CA GLY A 823 -4.53 34.63 -13.37
C GLY A 823 -5.09 35.98 -12.86
N ASP A 824 -4.79 37.06 -13.59
CA ASP A 824 -5.28 38.42 -13.26
C ASP A 824 -6.73 38.61 -13.62
#